data_8cb35b7c1cd763efc9eeaef4b245a2ba
#
_entry.id   8cb35b7c1cd763efc9eeaef4b245a2ba
#
_cell.length_a   1.000
_cell.length_b   1.000
_cell.length_c   1.000
_cell.angle_alpha   90.00
_cell.angle_beta   90.00
_cell.angle_gamma   90.00
#
_symmetry.space_group_name_H-M   'P 1'
#
loop_
_entity.id
_entity.type
_entity.pdbx_description
1 polymer ?
#
loop_
_entity_poly.entity_id
_entity_poly.type
_entity_poly.pdbx_seq_one_letter_code
_entity_poly.pdbx_strand_id
1 'polypeptide(L)'
;MSLHYNVSIDTGGTFTDCIATDSEGKIYRKKILSNGTLRGQAVAVVSEKCLKIKESWYLSKDILSGYQLYSLDQSFESKVVSYDFKEKILTLELPIPTDLIGKNFALTAFEEAPVLGARLITETALHEAFPSIELRVGSTKGTNALLELKGAKTAFLVSKGFKDLLVIGNQARPDIFAMKIERPEPLYALVEEISEITDANGEVLQAIDTTTIDELVQKLKVAEIESVAICLKNSYRNPVHEIALKEALSPHFEFIHISTELSSQIKFQQRAETTVVNAYLSPVIHSYLSNIASKVGEGNMKVMTSAGSLVRYDAFHPKDSLFSGPAGGVVGASKVAQKAGIHQFIAFDMGGTSTDVARYDHELEYQFIQKIGNAQIFSPALAIETVAAGGGSICAYDGYKLSVGPESAGSWPGPACYGAGGPLAITDVNLLLGRLDSTQFGIPVFVDGAKKRLEEILSSIENNTGTRPQAEEILEGFRAIANEKMAETVRKISIAKGYATTDYALVAFGGAGGLHVCGIAELLGISKILLPLDAGLLSAYGISQAQVERFAEASVLEIYDENLDKELDKKYQDLATKAMIELKKDGIEPHQSYIKHRYIYLRLKGQDASLEIEWEGFEKSIQTFEEKYRQIYGHWTENRAIEVENIRLIAAQKQDTFEEKSRVVLTKKQAIPSHTIQAWVDGQWQEISVFLREQLEEGSVITGFALLLDRFSTTVVEKGWELQLSNNGAAILTKIDTVLQEKVISTEQDITQLELFTNRFMSIADNMGVLLQRTSLSVNVKERLDFSCALLDHHAELIANAPHIPVHLGSLGVCVRKLLAQVTLKKGDIVITNHPKFGGSHLPDVTLIAPVYTKHGDKLIGYVVNRCHHSEIGGIRPASMPPDAKNLAEEGVVISPVFYQKMEKLIGQK
;
A
#
# COMPACT_ATOMS: atom_id res chain seq x y z
N MET A 1 24.24 -33.46 14.30
CA MET A 1 23.59 -33.02 13.06
C MET A 1 23.89 -31.53 12.91
N SER A 2 24.25 -31.04 11.73
CA SER A 2 24.39 -29.60 11.49
C SER A 2 23.01 -28.93 11.68
N LEU A 3 22.96 -27.79 12.38
CA LEU A 3 21.73 -27.04 12.54
C LEU A 3 21.18 -26.64 11.17
N HIS A 4 19.88 -26.79 10.99
CA HIS A 4 19.15 -26.23 9.84
C HIS A 4 18.49 -24.92 10.25
N TYR A 5 18.59 -23.89 9.41
CA TYR A 5 18.04 -22.57 9.66
C TYR A 5 16.98 -22.21 8.63
N ASN A 6 15.79 -21.80 9.09
CA ASN A 6 14.78 -21.14 8.30
C ASN A 6 14.94 -19.63 8.50
N VAL A 7 15.47 -18.92 7.49
CA VAL A 7 15.79 -17.49 7.57
C VAL A 7 14.84 -16.71 6.69
N SER A 8 14.18 -15.71 7.27
CA SER A 8 13.23 -14.85 6.59
C SER A 8 13.67 -13.41 6.70
N ILE A 9 13.77 -12.73 5.57
CA ILE A 9 14.37 -11.41 5.45
C ILE A 9 13.45 -10.51 4.63
N ASP A 10 13.15 -9.32 5.17
CA ASP A 10 12.48 -8.24 4.45
C ASP A 10 13.44 -7.08 4.23
N THR A 11 13.75 -6.79 2.96
CA THR A 11 14.66 -5.72 2.58
C THR A 11 13.85 -4.47 2.22
N GLY A 12 13.72 -3.56 3.19
CA GLY A 12 13.12 -2.24 2.97
C GLY A 12 14.10 -1.22 2.36
N GLY A 13 13.67 0.02 2.19
CA GLY A 13 14.49 1.10 1.62
C GLY A 13 15.68 1.51 2.49
N THR A 14 15.53 1.47 3.82
CA THR A 14 16.56 1.91 4.79
C THR A 14 17.12 0.76 5.62
N PHE A 15 16.25 -0.09 6.15
CA PHE A 15 16.59 -1.22 7.00
C PHE A 15 16.11 -2.52 6.39
N THR A 16 16.87 -3.57 6.68
CA THR A 16 16.56 -4.97 6.36
C THR A 16 16.29 -5.70 7.67
N ASP A 17 15.11 -6.27 7.76
CA ASP A 17 14.61 -7.01 8.91
C ASP A 17 14.83 -8.50 8.72
N CYS A 18 15.41 -9.17 9.73
CA CYS A 18 15.76 -10.58 9.65
C CYS A 18 15.21 -11.32 10.85
N ILE A 19 14.48 -12.40 10.60
CA ILE A 19 14.04 -13.37 11.60
C ILE A 19 14.46 -14.75 11.12
N ALA A 20 14.99 -15.58 12.03
CA ALA A 20 15.27 -16.97 11.73
C ALA A 20 14.87 -17.87 12.88
N THR A 21 14.59 -19.14 12.55
CA THR A 21 14.37 -20.24 13.51
C THR A 21 15.28 -21.39 13.14
N ASP A 22 16.03 -21.92 14.09
CA ASP A 22 16.83 -23.11 13.88
C ASP A 22 16.03 -24.41 14.14
N SER A 23 16.65 -25.55 13.86
CA SER A 23 16.03 -26.87 14.05
C SER A 23 15.74 -27.21 15.53
N GLU A 24 16.26 -26.45 16.48
CA GLU A 24 16.00 -26.59 17.92
C GLU A 24 14.87 -25.66 18.40
N GLY A 25 14.32 -24.84 17.50
CA GLY A 25 13.24 -23.90 17.77
C GLY A 25 13.70 -22.56 18.34
N LYS A 26 15.00 -22.27 18.37
CA LYS A 26 15.53 -20.98 18.82
C LYS A 26 15.30 -19.91 17.75
N ILE A 27 14.81 -18.73 18.19
CA ILE A 27 14.48 -17.60 17.31
C ILE A 27 15.59 -16.56 17.39
N TYR A 28 16.04 -16.14 16.21
CA TYR A 28 17.05 -15.09 16.02
C TYR A 28 16.41 -13.87 15.39
N ARG A 29 16.79 -12.67 15.85
CA ARG A 29 16.25 -11.39 15.40
C ARG A 29 17.40 -10.44 15.14
N LYS A 30 17.48 -9.89 13.93
CA LYS A 30 18.47 -8.89 13.52
C LYS A 30 17.81 -7.82 12.69
N LYS A 31 18.30 -6.59 12.82
CA LYS A 31 17.94 -5.44 11.97
C LYS A 31 19.22 -4.80 11.49
N ILE A 32 19.39 -4.69 10.17
CA ILE A 32 20.62 -4.19 9.53
C ILE A 32 20.27 -3.12 8.50
N LEU A 33 21.28 -2.40 8.02
CA LEU A 33 21.09 -1.44 6.93
C LEU A 33 20.94 -2.16 5.59
N SER A 34 20.02 -1.69 4.75
CA SER A 34 19.71 -2.31 3.43
C SER A 34 20.81 -2.14 2.39
N ASN A 35 21.81 -1.29 2.65
CA ASN A 35 23.00 -1.17 1.81
C ASN A 35 24.05 -2.25 2.09
N GLY A 36 23.77 -3.27 2.91
CA GLY A 36 24.70 -4.35 3.23
C GLY A 36 25.92 -3.94 4.06
N THR A 37 25.79 -2.90 4.90
CA THR A 37 26.87 -2.45 5.78
C THR A 37 26.53 -2.58 7.27
N LEU A 38 27.55 -2.82 8.09
CA LEU A 38 27.48 -2.75 9.55
C LEU A 38 28.05 -1.43 10.02
N ARG A 39 27.41 -0.76 10.97
CA ARG A 39 27.86 0.51 11.53
C ARG A 39 28.47 0.31 12.90
N GLY A 40 29.60 1.01 13.15
CA GLY A 40 30.24 1.07 14.46
C GLY A 40 30.89 2.43 14.69
N GLN A 41 31.35 2.64 15.92
CA GLN A 41 32.11 3.85 16.32
C GLN A 41 33.49 3.45 16.81
N ALA A 42 34.49 4.16 16.35
CA ALA A 42 35.86 4.03 16.83
C ALA A 42 36.01 4.65 18.24
N VAL A 43 36.39 3.83 19.22
CA VAL A 43 36.47 4.27 20.63
C VAL A 43 37.91 4.60 21.04
N ALA A 44 38.85 3.72 20.74
CA ALA A 44 40.24 3.92 21.07
C ALA A 44 41.16 3.12 20.13
N VAL A 45 42.34 3.66 19.84
CA VAL A 45 43.43 2.93 19.20
C VAL A 45 44.20 2.18 20.29
N VAL A 46 44.15 0.86 20.30
CA VAL A 46 44.82 -0.02 21.30
C VAL A 46 46.26 -0.25 20.89
N SER A 47 46.54 -0.37 19.61
CA SER A 47 47.87 -0.43 19.01
C SER A 47 47.84 0.10 17.59
N GLU A 48 48.96 0.20 16.90
CA GLU A 48 49.07 0.75 15.55
C GLU A 48 47.99 0.24 14.59
N LYS A 49 47.57 -1.02 14.74
CA LYS A 49 46.60 -1.69 13.85
C LYS A 49 45.35 -2.23 14.60
N CYS A 50 45.22 -1.99 15.90
CA CYS A 50 44.10 -2.50 16.71
C CYS A 50 43.18 -1.37 17.16
N LEU A 51 41.92 -1.42 16.70
CA LEU A 51 40.90 -0.44 16.99
C LEU A 51 39.85 -1.02 17.95
N LYS A 52 39.68 -0.41 19.12
CA LYS A 52 38.56 -0.71 20.02
C LYS A 52 37.31 -0.02 19.49
N ILE A 53 36.22 -0.75 19.38
CA ILE A 53 34.99 -0.26 18.78
C ILE A 53 33.79 -0.35 19.73
N LYS A 54 32.77 0.48 19.47
CA LYS A 54 31.42 0.33 20.02
C LYS A 54 30.51 -0.16 18.89
N GLU A 55 29.81 -1.28 19.15
CA GLU A 55 28.96 -1.92 18.16
C GLU A 55 27.72 -2.55 18.84
N SER A 56 26.72 -2.95 18.03
CA SER A 56 25.46 -3.56 18.46
C SER A 56 25.16 -4.89 17.76
N TRP A 57 26.17 -5.54 17.16
CA TRP A 57 25.97 -6.76 16.34
C TRP A 57 25.85 -8.03 17.16
N TYR A 58 26.46 -8.06 18.36
CA TYR A 58 26.41 -9.17 19.32
C TYR A 58 26.86 -10.51 18.67
N LEU A 59 28.09 -10.58 18.20
CA LEU A 59 28.71 -11.76 17.62
C LEU A 59 29.36 -12.63 18.70
N SER A 60 29.37 -13.96 18.51
CA SER A 60 30.01 -14.91 19.42
C SER A 60 31.30 -15.53 18.82
N LYS A 61 31.60 -15.25 17.54
CA LYS A 61 32.86 -15.58 16.88
C LYS A 61 33.27 -14.51 15.87
N ASP A 62 34.51 -14.61 15.38
CA ASP A 62 35.01 -13.71 14.32
C ASP A 62 34.44 -14.13 12.97
N ILE A 63 33.47 -13.33 12.45
CA ILE A 63 32.97 -13.46 11.10
C ILE A 63 33.33 -12.26 10.23
N LEU A 64 34.05 -11.26 10.81
CA LEU A 64 34.35 -9.99 10.15
C LEU A 64 35.70 -9.99 9.43
N SER A 65 36.50 -11.05 9.61
CA SER A 65 37.74 -11.22 8.88
C SER A 65 37.50 -11.15 7.37
N GLY A 66 38.20 -10.26 6.68
CA GLY A 66 38.09 -10.02 5.25
C GLY A 66 37.14 -8.88 4.86
N TYR A 67 36.36 -8.31 5.79
CA TYR A 67 35.53 -7.15 5.53
C TYR A 67 36.35 -5.89 5.29
N GLN A 68 35.82 -4.96 4.53
CA GLN A 68 36.39 -3.64 4.32
C GLN A 68 35.78 -2.66 5.32
N LEU A 69 36.66 -1.96 6.09
CA LEU A 69 36.28 -0.85 6.94
C LEU A 69 36.52 0.47 6.21
N TYR A 70 35.54 1.38 6.24
CA TYR A 70 35.74 2.76 5.81
C TYR A 70 35.08 3.73 6.79
N SER A 71 35.76 4.86 7.06
CA SER A 71 35.17 5.96 7.83
C SER A 71 34.04 6.62 7.01
N LEU A 72 33.01 7.14 7.67
CA LEU A 72 31.86 7.72 6.96
C LEU A 72 32.20 9.00 6.19
N ASP A 73 33.24 9.69 6.61
CA ASP A 73 33.81 10.85 5.91
C ASP A 73 34.80 10.46 4.79
N GLN A 74 34.94 9.15 4.52
CA GLN A 74 35.86 8.59 3.52
C GLN A 74 37.32 8.95 3.71
N SER A 75 37.71 9.40 4.90
CA SER A 75 39.08 9.78 5.22
C SER A 75 40.02 8.61 5.48
N PHE A 76 39.47 7.42 5.77
CA PHE A 76 40.22 6.19 6.07
C PHE A 76 39.48 4.96 5.55
N GLU A 77 40.30 4.04 4.98
CA GLU A 77 39.83 2.73 4.50
C GLU A 77 40.88 1.67 4.83
N SER A 78 40.45 0.48 5.29
CA SER A 78 41.34 -0.65 5.58
C SER A 78 40.59 -1.96 5.65
N LYS A 79 41.26 -3.06 5.29
CA LYS A 79 40.71 -4.41 5.43
C LYS A 79 40.77 -4.89 6.87
N VAL A 80 39.74 -5.59 7.34
CA VAL A 80 39.71 -6.25 8.65
C VAL A 80 40.48 -7.57 8.55
N VAL A 81 41.47 -7.73 9.37
CA VAL A 81 42.28 -8.96 9.48
C VAL A 81 41.60 -9.95 10.46
N SER A 82 41.16 -9.43 11.61
CA SER A 82 40.44 -10.21 12.62
C SER A 82 39.58 -9.34 13.52
N TYR A 83 38.61 -9.98 14.18
CA TYR A 83 37.76 -9.34 15.17
C TYR A 83 37.70 -10.13 16.48
N ASP A 84 38.21 -9.54 17.56
CA ASP A 84 38.01 -10.04 18.91
C ASP A 84 36.65 -9.57 19.43
N PHE A 85 35.66 -10.48 19.40
CA PHE A 85 34.29 -10.20 19.78
C PHE A 85 34.09 -9.99 21.29
N LYS A 86 35.02 -10.49 22.15
CA LYS A 86 34.94 -10.31 23.61
C LYS A 86 35.40 -8.93 24.02
N GLU A 87 36.57 -8.53 23.51
CA GLU A 87 37.16 -7.22 23.81
C GLU A 87 36.65 -6.11 22.87
N LYS A 88 35.90 -6.47 21.82
CA LYS A 88 35.42 -5.56 20.75
C LYS A 88 36.57 -4.82 20.06
N ILE A 89 37.60 -5.57 19.65
CA ILE A 89 38.76 -5.04 18.98
C ILE A 89 38.85 -5.56 17.55
N LEU A 90 38.89 -4.63 16.57
CA LEU A 90 39.22 -4.90 15.17
C LEU A 90 40.72 -4.80 14.96
N THR A 91 41.33 -5.83 14.35
CA THR A 91 42.69 -5.74 13.81
C THR A 91 42.58 -5.39 12.32
N LEU A 92 43.24 -4.31 11.92
CA LEU A 92 43.21 -3.79 10.56
C LEU A 92 44.52 -4.04 9.82
N GLU A 93 44.47 -4.06 8.49
CA GLU A 93 45.64 -4.27 7.66
C GLU A 93 46.58 -3.01 7.68
N LEU A 94 45.99 -1.83 7.66
CA LEU A 94 46.69 -0.55 7.64
C LEU A 94 46.78 0.10 9.04
N PRO A 95 47.81 0.93 9.32
CA PRO A 95 47.90 1.71 10.54
C PRO A 95 46.71 2.64 10.72
N ILE A 96 46.25 2.76 11.95
CA ILE A 96 45.03 3.51 12.30
C ILE A 96 45.39 4.99 12.58
N PRO A 97 44.79 5.94 11.87
CA PRO A 97 45.00 7.35 12.16
C PRO A 97 44.30 7.74 13.47
N THR A 98 44.94 8.57 14.27
CA THR A 98 44.45 9.00 15.59
C THR A 98 43.18 9.83 15.52
N ASP A 99 42.93 10.52 14.42
CA ASP A 99 41.73 11.31 14.17
C ASP A 99 40.50 10.45 13.82
N LEU A 100 40.64 9.11 13.71
CA LEU A 100 39.53 8.19 13.57
C LEU A 100 38.73 8.02 14.88
N ILE A 101 39.37 8.30 16.05
CA ILE A 101 38.72 8.15 17.37
C ILE A 101 37.49 9.07 17.45
N GLY A 102 36.37 8.52 17.92
CA GLY A 102 35.12 9.21 18.01
C GLY A 102 34.29 9.23 16.70
N LYS A 103 34.93 8.94 15.54
CA LYS A 103 34.21 8.86 14.26
C LYS A 103 33.45 7.55 14.10
N ASN A 104 32.38 7.61 13.33
CA ASN A 104 31.64 6.45 12.89
C ASN A 104 32.26 5.84 11.64
N PHE A 105 32.18 4.51 11.54
CA PHE A 105 32.67 3.75 10.39
C PHE A 105 31.62 2.75 9.90
N ALA A 106 31.83 2.23 8.71
CA ALA A 106 31.07 1.13 8.14
C ALA A 106 31.98 -0.06 7.78
N LEU A 107 31.45 -1.27 7.95
CA LEU A 107 32.04 -2.51 7.48
C LEU A 107 31.18 -3.07 6.37
N THR A 108 31.80 -3.54 5.28
CA THR A 108 31.13 -4.20 4.16
C THR A 108 31.94 -5.35 3.61
N ALA A 109 31.24 -6.37 3.11
CA ALA A 109 31.81 -7.43 2.27
C ALA A 109 31.34 -7.29 0.81
N PHE A 110 30.66 -6.18 0.47
CA PHE A 110 30.02 -5.94 -0.82
C PHE A 110 28.98 -7.02 -1.21
N GLU A 111 28.36 -7.63 -0.18
CA GLU A 111 27.27 -8.59 -0.35
C GLU A 111 25.92 -7.88 -0.21
N GLU A 112 24.87 -8.46 -0.85
CA GLU A 112 23.50 -7.99 -0.67
C GLU A 112 23.06 -8.14 0.81
N ALA A 113 22.23 -7.22 1.30
CA ALA A 113 21.81 -7.20 2.71
C ALA A 113 21.21 -8.53 3.19
N PRO A 114 20.43 -9.29 2.41
CA PRO A 114 19.98 -10.62 2.83
C PRO A 114 21.11 -11.61 3.11
N VAL A 115 22.18 -11.56 2.35
CA VAL A 115 23.36 -12.42 2.58
C VAL A 115 24.05 -12.03 3.88
N LEU A 116 24.27 -10.72 4.12
CA LEU A 116 24.82 -10.23 5.37
C LEU A 116 23.93 -10.61 6.57
N GLY A 117 22.62 -10.47 6.44
CA GLY A 117 21.66 -10.88 7.49
C GLY A 117 21.77 -12.38 7.83
N ALA A 118 21.85 -13.22 6.81
CA ALA A 118 22.06 -14.66 6.98
C ALA A 118 23.40 -14.97 7.67
N ARG A 119 24.50 -14.28 7.28
CA ARG A 119 25.82 -14.43 7.95
C ARG A 119 25.78 -14.07 9.44
N LEU A 120 25.12 -12.96 9.78
CA LEU A 120 25.00 -12.53 11.18
C LEU A 120 24.14 -13.46 12.04
N ILE A 121 23.15 -14.13 11.43
CA ILE A 121 22.30 -15.11 12.12
C ILE A 121 23.03 -16.42 12.32
N THR A 122 23.65 -16.95 11.27
CA THR A 122 24.35 -18.23 11.28
C THR A 122 25.79 -18.11 11.76
N GLU A 123 26.25 -16.88 11.98
CA GLU A 123 27.65 -16.55 12.30
C GLU A 123 28.66 -17.20 11.32
N THR A 124 28.40 -17.13 10.02
CA THR A 124 29.20 -17.72 8.95
C THR A 124 30.18 -16.71 8.37
N ALA A 125 31.48 -16.97 8.42
CA ALA A 125 32.52 -16.10 7.87
C ALA A 125 32.53 -16.10 6.33
N LEU A 126 33.19 -15.10 5.70
CA LEU A 126 33.21 -14.93 4.23
C LEU A 126 33.75 -16.13 3.48
N HIS A 127 34.74 -16.85 4.07
CA HIS A 127 35.41 -18.01 3.50
C HIS A 127 34.71 -19.33 3.83
N GLU A 128 33.68 -19.32 4.67
CA GLU A 128 32.90 -20.49 5.08
C GLU A 128 31.62 -20.59 4.20
N ALA A 129 31.25 -21.84 3.89
CA ALA A 129 29.96 -22.13 3.30
C ALA A 129 28.85 -22.00 4.36
N PHE A 130 27.68 -21.56 3.96
CA PHE A 130 26.53 -21.52 4.85
C PHE A 130 26.19 -22.93 5.36
N PRO A 131 25.71 -23.07 6.61
CA PRO A 131 25.06 -24.30 7.07
C PRO A 131 23.80 -24.59 6.23
N SER A 132 23.11 -25.69 6.55
CA SER A 132 21.81 -25.94 5.93
C SER A 132 20.85 -24.79 6.20
N ILE A 133 20.43 -24.08 5.15
CA ILE A 133 19.61 -22.87 5.25
C ILE A 133 18.47 -22.91 4.21
N GLU A 134 17.25 -22.55 4.62
CA GLU A 134 16.18 -22.14 3.72
C GLU A 134 16.02 -20.63 3.86
N LEU A 135 16.23 -19.89 2.76
CA LEU A 135 16.14 -18.44 2.75
C LEU A 135 14.84 -17.99 2.07
N ARG A 136 14.08 -17.12 2.75
CA ARG A 136 12.87 -16.49 2.25
C ARG A 136 13.07 -14.97 2.21
N VAL A 137 12.88 -14.34 1.06
CA VAL A 137 13.22 -12.92 0.85
C VAL A 137 12.00 -12.14 0.38
N GLY A 138 11.70 -11.04 1.07
CA GLY A 138 10.87 -9.92 0.59
C GLY A 138 11.80 -8.75 0.25
N SER A 139 11.43 -7.91 -0.73
CA SER A 139 12.27 -6.80 -1.13
C SER A 139 11.50 -5.67 -1.81
N THR A 140 11.81 -4.43 -1.46
CA THR A 140 11.34 -3.23 -2.15
C THR A 140 12.20 -2.85 -3.36
N LYS A 141 13.15 -3.71 -3.77
CA LYS A 141 14.09 -3.42 -4.89
C LYS A 141 13.35 -3.11 -6.19
N GLY A 142 12.29 -3.87 -6.53
CA GLY A 142 11.49 -3.65 -7.73
C GLY A 142 10.71 -2.34 -7.66
N THR A 143 10.07 -2.06 -6.54
CA THR A 143 9.33 -0.80 -6.33
C THR A 143 10.26 0.40 -6.45
N ASN A 144 11.43 0.36 -5.82
CA ASN A 144 12.41 1.44 -5.89
C ASN A 144 12.94 1.62 -7.32
N ALA A 145 13.29 0.53 -8.03
CA ALA A 145 13.73 0.60 -9.42
C ALA A 145 12.68 1.22 -10.35
N LEU A 146 11.40 0.92 -10.11
CA LEU A 146 10.29 1.50 -10.88
C LEU A 146 10.09 2.98 -10.58
N LEU A 147 10.06 3.37 -9.31
CA LEU A 147 9.80 4.76 -8.88
C LEU A 147 10.99 5.70 -9.19
N GLU A 148 12.22 5.20 -9.09
CA GLU A 148 13.44 5.96 -9.37
C GLU A 148 13.84 5.92 -10.85
N LEU A 149 13.06 5.23 -11.69
CA LEU A 149 13.32 5.04 -13.13
C LEU A 149 14.70 4.41 -13.41
N LYS A 150 15.10 3.43 -12.59
CA LYS A 150 16.39 2.71 -12.65
C LYS A 150 16.26 1.27 -13.16
N GLY A 151 15.36 1.01 -14.10
CA GLY A 151 15.21 -0.30 -14.75
C GLY A 151 16.08 -0.45 -16.00
N ALA A 152 15.90 -1.56 -16.69
CA ALA A 152 16.65 -1.93 -17.88
C ALA A 152 16.19 -1.15 -19.12
N LYS A 153 17.07 -1.02 -20.10
CA LYS A 153 16.77 -0.45 -21.41
C LYS A 153 15.88 -1.41 -22.22
N THR A 154 14.59 -1.11 -22.24
CA THR A 154 13.54 -2.03 -22.71
C THR A 154 13.03 -1.64 -24.09
N ALA A 155 12.77 -2.64 -24.95
CA ALA A 155 12.00 -2.46 -26.19
C ALA A 155 10.57 -2.95 -26.00
N PHE A 156 9.61 -2.24 -26.60
CA PHE A 156 8.21 -2.63 -26.66
C PHE A 156 7.81 -3.01 -28.09
N LEU A 157 7.39 -4.26 -28.27
CA LEU A 157 6.89 -4.77 -29.56
C LEU A 157 5.37 -4.86 -29.52
N VAL A 158 4.70 -4.20 -30.44
CA VAL A 158 3.23 -4.05 -30.45
C VAL A 158 2.66 -4.23 -31.84
N SER A 159 1.40 -4.66 -31.97
CA SER A 159 0.71 -4.76 -33.25
C SER A 159 0.74 -3.43 -34.01
N LYS A 160 0.88 -3.49 -35.34
CA LYS A 160 0.91 -2.31 -36.24
C LYS A 160 -0.32 -1.42 -36.05
N GLY A 161 -0.11 -0.09 -35.94
CA GLY A 161 -1.12 0.92 -35.65
C GLY A 161 -1.30 1.24 -34.19
N PHE A 162 -0.52 0.63 -33.25
CA PHE A 162 -0.64 0.80 -31.81
C PHE A 162 0.66 1.27 -31.12
N LYS A 163 1.63 1.80 -31.87
CA LYS A 163 2.90 2.29 -31.29
C LYS A 163 2.71 3.34 -30.19
N ASP A 164 1.65 4.15 -30.30
CA ASP A 164 1.34 5.22 -29.36
C ASP A 164 0.44 4.77 -28.20
N LEU A 165 0.13 3.46 -28.09
CA LEU A 165 -0.81 2.90 -27.10
C LEU A 165 -0.50 3.38 -25.67
N LEU A 166 0.74 3.26 -25.22
CA LEU A 166 1.12 3.62 -23.85
C LEU A 166 1.42 5.12 -23.67
N VAL A 167 1.71 5.84 -24.76
CA VAL A 167 1.82 7.31 -24.73
C VAL A 167 0.46 7.96 -24.60
N ILE A 168 -0.55 7.44 -25.31
CA ILE A 168 -1.93 7.92 -25.23
C ILE A 168 -2.56 7.52 -23.88
N GLY A 169 -2.34 6.26 -23.47
CA GLY A 169 -2.90 5.69 -22.25
C GLY A 169 -4.42 5.83 -22.20
N ASN A 170 -4.96 5.98 -21.02
CA ASN A 170 -6.38 6.26 -20.78
C ASN A 170 -6.72 7.76 -20.83
N GLN A 171 -5.76 8.61 -21.17
CA GLN A 171 -5.86 10.08 -21.18
C GLN A 171 -6.19 10.72 -19.82
N ALA A 172 -6.09 9.98 -18.73
CA ALA A 172 -6.21 10.54 -17.38
C ALA A 172 -5.05 11.50 -17.10
N ARG A 173 -5.36 12.64 -16.50
CA ARG A 173 -4.37 13.63 -16.08
C ARG A 173 -3.95 13.32 -14.65
N PRO A 174 -2.65 13.29 -14.33
CA PRO A 174 -2.18 13.10 -12.94
C PRO A 174 -2.73 14.18 -12.00
N ASP A 175 -2.74 15.44 -12.46
CA ASP A 175 -3.38 16.57 -11.81
C ASP A 175 -4.27 17.30 -12.82
N ILE A 176 -5.59 17.26 -12.57
CA ILE A 176 -6.59 17.86 -13.48
C ILE A 176 -6.60 19.38 -13.44
N PHE A 177 -6.05 20.00 -12.39
CA PHE A 177 -5.95 21.47 -12.24
C PHE A 177 -4.58 22.02 -12.63
N ALA A 178 -3.63 21.17 -13.02
CA ALA A 178 -2.31 21.62 -13.44
C ALA A 178 -2.40 22.58 -14.64
N MET A 179 -1.75 23.74 -14.50
CA MET A 179 -1.62 24.71 -15.60
C MET A 179 -0.76 24.17 -16.75
N LYS A 180 0.23 23.32 -16.43
CA LYS A 180 1.06 22.60 -17.38
C LYS A 180 0.80 21.11 -17.23
N ILE A 181 0.30 20.48 -18.29
CA ILE A 181 0.05 19.04 -18.31
C ILE A 181 1.34 18.34 -18.71
N GLU A 182 1.94 17.64 -17.77
CA GLU A 182 3.09 16.77 -18.01
C GLU A 182 2.61 15.33 -18.17
N ARG A 183 2.97 14.68 -19.27
CA ARG A 183 2.72 13.25 -19.47
C ARG A 183 3.91 12.47 -18.95
N PRO A 184 3.69 11.38 -18.22
CA PRO A 184 4.78 10.49 -17.82
C PRO A 184 5.41 9.87 -19.07
N GLU A 185 6.73 9.81 -19.11
CA GLU A 185 7.43 9.11 -20.18
C GLU A 185 7.21 7.59 -20.05
N PRO A 186 7.03 6.88 -21.16
CA PRO A 186 6.97 5.43 -21.16
C PRO A 186 8.27 4.81 -20.63
N LEU A 187 8.15 3.64 -20.00
CA LEU A 187 9.30 2.91 -19.44
C LEU A 187 10.17 2.20 -20.49
N TYR A 188 9.77 2.21 -21.76
CA TYR A 188 10.56 1.64 -22.85
C TYR A 188 11.41 2.70 -23.56
N ALA A 189 12.60 2.30 -24.00
CA ALA A 189 13.50 3.14 -24.78
C ALA A 189 13.20 3.10 -26.30
N LEU A 190 12.57 2.03 -26.76
CA LEU A 190 12.24 1.82 -28.17
C LEU A 190 10.87 1.13 -28.29
N VAL A 191 10.07 1.53 -29.27
CA VAL A 191 8.85 0.84 -29.69
C VAL A 191 8.93 0.44 -31.15
N GLU A 192 8.62 -0.82 -31.46
CA GLU A 192 8.56 -1.34 -32.83
C GLU A 192 7.20 -2.00 -33.11
N GLU A 193 6.70 -1.75 -34.30
CA GLU A 193 5.41 -2.27 -34.76
C GLU A 193 5.57 -3.59 -35.48
N ILE A 194 4.79 -4.59 -35.10
CA ILE A 194 4.76 -5.92 -35.72
C ILE A 194 3.57 -6.01 -36.65
N SER A 195 3.83 -6.31 -37.90
CA SER A 195 2.78 -6.48 -38.91
C SER A 195 2.16 -7.87 -38.79
N GLU A 196 1.08 -7.95 -38.03
CA GLU A 196 0.26 -9.14 -37.83
C GLU A 196 -1.19 -8.73 -37.58
N ILE A 197 -2.15 -9.64 -37.78
CA ILE A 197 -3.56 -9.43 -37.44
C ILE A 197 -4.14 -10.74 -36.91
N THR A 198 -4.56 -10.72 -35.64
CA THR A 198 -5.42 -11.73 -35.04
C THR A 198 -6.78 -11.08 -34.74
N ASP A 199 -7.89 -11.69 -35.15
CA ASP A 199 -9.23 -11.15 -34.92
C ASP A 199 -9.72 -11.36 -33.47
N ALA A 200 -10.93 -10.88 -33.15
CA ALA A 200 -11.50 -11.00 -31.80
C ALA A 200 -11.88 -12.44 -31.41
N ASN A 201 -12.00 -13.35 -32.38
CA ASN A 201 -12.26 -14.78 -32.15
C ASN A 201 -10.98 -15.60 -32.00
N GLY A 202 -9.81 -15.01 -32.30
CA GLY A 202 -8.51 -15.66 -32.26
C GLY A 202 -8.10 -16.26 -33.61
N GLU A 203 -8.80 -15.93 -34.73
CA GLU A 203 -8.40 -16.35 -36.05
C GLU A 203 -7.25 -15.47 -36.57
N VAL A 204 -6.22 -16.10 -37.14
CA VAL A 204 -5.10 -15.40 -37.76
C VAL A 204 -5.48 -14.92 -39.16
N LEU A 205 -5.69 -13.62 -39.29
CA LEU A 205 -5.99 -12.99 -40.59
C LEU A 205 -4.71 -12.59 -41.33
N GLN A 206 -3.63 -12.28 -40.62
CA GLN A 206 -2.32 -11.98 -41.15
C GLN A 206 -1.24 -12.54 -40.25
N ALA A 207 -0.42 -13.46 -40.77
CA ALA A 207 0.72 -14.01 -40.06
C ALA A 207 1.91 -13.02 -40.01
N ILE A 208 2.80 -13.20 -39.08
CA ILE A 208 4.06 -12.44 -38.96
C ILE A 208 4.95 -12.75 -40.16
N ASP A 209 5.53 -11.71 -40.75
CA ASP A 209 6.56 -11.86 -41.75
C ASP A 209 7.91 -12.15 -41.07
N THR A 210 8.32 -13.39 -41.13
CA THR A 210 9.57 -13.87 -40.52
C THR A 210 10.81 -13.27 -41.17
N THR A 211 10.72 -12.77 -42.39
CA THR A 211 11.87 -12.17 -43.08
C THR A 211 12.30 -10.83 -42.48
N THR A 212 11.44 -10.18 -41.75
CA THR A 212 11.73 -8.88 -41.09
C THR A 212 12.36 -9.04 -39.71
N ILE A 213 12.46 -10.25 -39.16
CA ILE A 213 12.95 -10.51 -37.78
C ILE A 213 14.44 -10.16 -37.66
N ASP A 214 15.26 -10.47 -38.64
CA ASP A 214 16.69 -10.13 -38.64
C ASP A 214 16.94 -8.62 -38.61
N GLU A 215 16.14 -7.84 -39.36
CA GLU A 215 16.19 -6.37 -39.30
C GLU A 215 15.77 -5.85 -37.90
N LEU A 216 14.73 -6.43 -37.31
CA LEU A 216 14.29 -6.12 -35.96
C LEU A 216 15.39 -6.39 -34.95
N VAL A 217 16.03 -7.56 -34.98
CA VAL A 217 17.16 -7.94 -34.11
C VAL A 217 18.30 -6.93 -34.23
N GLN A 218 18.65 -6.51 -35.44
CA GLN A 218 19.71 -5.49 -35.63
C GLN A 218 19.33 -4.14 -35.03
N LYS A 219 18.10 -3.68 -35.22
CA LYS A 219 17.62 -2.44 -34.59
C LYS A 219 17.70 -2.50 -33.07
N LEU A 220 17.25 -3.61 -32.48
CA LEU A 220 17.27 -3.79 -31.02
C LEU A 220 18.71 -3.80 -30.48
N LYS A 221 19.64 -4.45 -31.17
CA LYS A 221 21.07 -4.48 -30.79
C LYS A 221 21.74 -3.10 -30.91
N VAL A 222 21.49 -2.38 -31.99
CA VAL A 222 22.00 -1.01 -32.18
C VAL A 222 21.48 -0.05 -31.10
N ALA A 223 20.24 -0.26 -30.65
CA ALA A 223 19.65 0.49 -29.55
C ALA A 223 20.11 0.01 -28.18
N GLU A 224 21.01 -0.98 -28.10
CA GLU A 224 21.52 -1.55 -26.84
C GLU A 224 20.39 -2.02 -25.90
N ILE A 225 19.38 -2.68 -26.43
CA ILE A 225 18.24 -3.19 -25.67
C ILE A 225 18.68 -4.37 -24.80
N GLU A 226 18.33 -4.33 -23.53
CA GLU A 226 18.61 -5.37 -22.54
C GLU A 226 17.42 -6.31 -22.33
N SER A 227 16.19 -5.82 -22.51
CA SER A 227 14.96 -6.59 -22.31
C SER A 227 13.88 -6.25 -23.34
N VAL A 228 13.07 -7.24 -23.71
CA VAL A 228 12.02 -7.11 -24.73
C VAL A 228 10.65 -7.44 -24.14
N ALA A 229 9.70 -6.52 -24.30
CA ALA A 229 8.30 -6.68 -23.98
C ALA A 229 7.48 -6.86 -25.25
N ILE A 230 6.71 -7.94 -25.38
CA ILE A 230 5.86 -8.25 -26.54
C ILE A 230 4.41 -8.28 -26.08
N CYS A 231 3.58 -7.40 -26.63
CA CYS A 231 2.14 -7.41 -26.39
C CYS A 231 1.39 -7.12 -27.68
N LEU A 232 0.73 -8.15 -28.22
CA LEU A 232 -0.01 -8.05 -29.45
C LEU A 232 -1.52 -8.00 -29.21
N LYS A 233 -2.23 -7.37 -30.14
CA LYS A 233 -3.69 -7.26 -30.06
C LYS A 233 -4.33 -8.63 -30.19
N ASN A 234 -5.32 -8.92 -29.32
CA ASN A 234 -6.06 -10.19 -29.27
C ASN A 234 -5.22 -11.45 -28.98
N SER A 235 -3.92 -11.32 -28.63
CA SER A 235 -3.07 -12.44 -28.25
C SER A 235 -3.60 -13.23 -27.06
N TYR A 236 -4.41 -12.61 -26.18
CA TYR A 236 -5.10 -13.30 -25.07
C TYR A 236 -6.03 -14.44 -25.55
N ARG A 237 -6.52 -14.36 -26.79
CA ARG A 237 -7.32 -15.42 -27.44
C ARG A 237 -6.43 -16.44 -28.16
N ASN A 238 -5.40 -15.95 -28.87
CA ASN A 238 -4.47 -16.80 -29.60
C ASN A 238 -3.04 -16.24 -29.52
N PRO A 239 -2.14 -16.87 -28.73
CA PRO A 239 -0.80 -16.36 -28.46
C PRO A 239 0.23 -16.72 -29.53
N VAL A 240 -0.18 -17.32 -30.66
CA VAL A 240 0.74 -17.90 -31.65
C VAL A 240 1.81 -16.91 -32.14
N HIS A 241 1.46 -15.64 -32.34
CA HIS A 241 2.38 -14.62 -32.81
C HIS A 241 3.36 -14.15 -31.72
N GLU A 242 2.90 -14.02 -30.47
CA GLU A 242 3.80 -13.69 -29.34
C GLU A 242 4.81 -14.81 -29.11
N ILE A 243 4.36 -16.08 -29.15
CA ILE A 243 5.22 -17.25 -29.00
C ILE A 243 6.27 -17.31 -30.12
N ALA A 244 5.86 -17.13 -31.38
CA ALA A 244 6.76 -17.14 -32.52
C ALA A 244 7.85 -16.03 -32.41
N LEU A 245 7.47 -14.82 -31.99
CA LEU A 245 8.45 -13.74 -31.76
C LEU A 245 9.40 -14.06 -30.62
N LYS A 246 8.90 -14.60 -29.49
CA LYS A 246 9.72 -15.00 -28.35
C LYS A 246 10.74 -16.04 -28.78
N GLU A 247 10.33 -17.07 -29.50
CA GLU A 247 11.22 -18.11 -30.01
C GLU A 247 12.30 -17.56 -30.96
N ALA A 248 11.91 -16.67 -31.89
CA ALA A 248 12.83 -16.05 -32.83
C ALA A 248 13.85 -15.09 -32.20
N LEU A 249 13.47 -14.40 -31.11
CA LEU A 249 14.34 -13.46 -30.41
C LEU A 249 15.20 -14.14 -29.33
N SER A 250 14.83 -15.31 -28.81
CA SER A 250 15.51 -16.01 -27.71
C SER A 250 17.00 -16.32 -27.95
N PRO A 251 17.51 -16.54 -29.18
CA PRO A 251 18.95 -16.69 -29.41
C PRO A 251 19.76 -15.37 -29.21
N HIS A 252 19.11 -14.23 -29.14
CA HIS A 252 19.71 -12.90 -29.16
C HIS A 252 19.54 -12.09 -27.86
N PHE A 253 18.49 -12.40 -27.09
CA PHE A 253 18.15 -11.66 -25.86
C PHE A 253 17.80 -12.64 -24.74
N GLU A 254 18.32 -12.40 -23.57
CA GLU A 254 18.06 -13.21 -22.37
C GLU A 254 16.67 -12.92 -21.79
N PHE A 255 16.27 -11.65 -21.76
CA PHE A 255 15.01 -11.21 -21.16
C PHE A 255 13.97 -10.86 -22.21
N ILE A 256 13.07 -11.82 -22.47
CA ILE A 256 11.95 -11.65 -23.42
C ILE A 256 10.66 -12.05 -22.70
N HIS A 257 9.71 -11.12 -22.67
CA HIS A 257 8.43 -11.31 -22.00
C HIS A 257 7.27 -11.12 -22.95
N ILE A 258 6.38 -12.11 -23.01
CA ILE A 258 5.14 -12.04 -23.78
C ILE A 258 3.95 -11.80 -22.87
N SER A 259 2.99 -11.01 -23.33
CA SER A 259 1.86 -10.56 -22.51
C SER A 259 1.00 -11.72 -22.01
N THR A 260 0.86 -12.76 -22.79
CA THR A 260 0.01 -13.92 -22.51
C THR A 260 0.55 -14.85 -21.42
N GLU A 261 1.85 -14.82 -21.14
CA GLU A 261 2.44 -15.51 -19.98
C GLU A 261 2.20 -14.73 -18.66
N LEU A 262 2.01 -13.41 -18.74
CA LEU A 262 1.89 -12.54 -17.57
C LEU A 262 0.43 -12.25 -17.19
N SER A 263 -0.48 -12.24 -18.16
CA SER A 263 -1.91 -11.99 -17.91
C SER A 263 -2.77 -12.54 -19.07
N SER A 264 -3.87 -13.19 -18.72
CA SER A 264 -4.89 -13.68 -19.66
C SER A 264 -6.00 -12.63 -19.92
N GLN A 265 -5.89 -11.42 -19.40
CA GLN A 265 -6.94 -10.40 -19.44
C GLN A 265 -7.08 -9.76 -20.83
N ILE A 266 -8.32 -9.39 -21.19
CA ILE A 266 -8.61 -8.77 -22.49
C ILE A 266 -8.06 -7.35 -22.62
N LYS A 267 -7.95 -6.58 -21.53
CA LYS A 267 -7.61 -5.14 -21.52
C LYS A 267 -6.21 -4.90 -22.11
N PHE A 268 -6.14 -4.49 -23.37
CA PHE A 268 -4.90 -4.42 -24.15
C PHE A 268 -3.87 -3.46 -23.55
N GLN A 269 -4.29 -2.24 -23.15
CA GLN A 269 -3.39 -1.26 -22.56
C GLN A 269 -2.75 -1.80 -21.26
N GLN A 270 -3.55 -2.30 -20.31
CA GLN A 270 -3.05 -2.80 -19.03
C GLN A 270 -2.17 -4.04 -19.21
N ARG A 271 -2.47 -4.91 -20.20
CA ARG A 271 -1.58 -6.02 -20.56
C ARG A 271 -0.23 -5.53 -21.07
N ALA A 272 -0.23 -4.49 -21.92
CA ALA A 272 0.97 -3.88 -22.46
C ALA A 272 1.80 -3.22 -21.35
N GLU A 273 1.17 -2.43 -20.47
CA GLU A 273 1.83 -1.83 -19.29
C GLU A 273 2.46 -2.89 -18.41
N THR A 274 1.72 -3.96 -18.09
CA THR A 274 2.20 -5.09 -17.27
C THR A 274 3.44 -5.72 -17.88
N THR A 275 3.42 -5.96 -19.19
CA THR A 275 4.51 -6.61 -19.91
C THR A 275 5.75 -5.72 -19.95
N VAL A 276 5.58 -4.42 -20.20
CA VAL A 276 6.67 -3.44 -20.22
C VAL A 276 7.29 -3.30 -18.82
N VAL A 277 6.47 -3.17 -17.76
CA VAL A 277 6.98 -3.09 -16.38
C VAL A 277 7.74 -4.37 -16.00
N ASN A 278 7.20 -5.54 -16.33
CA ASN A 278 7.91 -6.80 -16.05
C ASN A 278 9.25 -6.87 -16.77
N ALA A 279 9.30 -6.52 -18.05
CA ALA A 279 10.54 -6.51 -18.83
C ALA A 279 11.54 -5.48 -18.29
N TYR A 280 11.07 -4.28 -17.94
CA TYR A 280 11.87 -3.20 -17.38
C TYR A 280 12.56 -3.57 -16.05
N LEU A 281 11.89 -4.37 -15.23
CA LEU A 281 12.41 -4.80 -13.93
C LEU A 281 13.24 -6.09 -14.00
N SER A 282 13.10 -6.90 -15.06
CA SER A 282 13.65 -8.26 -15.11
C SER A 282 15.16 -8.34 -14.92
N PRO A 283 16.01 -7.60 -15.64
CA PRO A 283 17.46 -7.68 -15.43
C PRO A 283 17.88 -7.28 -14.01
N VAL A 284 17.25 -6.24 -13.44
CA VAL A 284 17.56 -5.72 -12.10
C VAL A 284 17.22 -6.74 -11.02
N ILE A 285 16.02 -7.32 -11.07
CA ILE A 285 15.55 -8.30 -10.08
C ILE A 285 16.27 -9.62 -10.26
N HIS A 286 16.49 -10.06 -11.50
CA HIS A 286 17.24 -11.31 -11.76
C HIS A 286 18.67 -11.22 -11.21
N SER A 287 19.39 -10.14 -11.49
CA SER A 287 20.74 -9.92 -10.96
C SER A 287 20.77 -9.95 -9.43
N TYR A 288 19.84 -9.21 -8.79
CA TYR A 288 19.73 -9.17 -7.33
C TYR A 288 19.49 -10.56 -6.72
N LEU A 289 18.49 -11.30 -7.23
CA LEU A 289 18.13 -12.62 -6.70
C LEU A 289 19.21 -13.66 -6.98
N SER A 290 19.83 -13.63 -8.18
CA SER A 290 20.92 -14.55 -8.54
C SER A 290 22.16 -14.30 -7.69
N ASN A 291 22.49 -13.05 -7.37
CA ASN A 291 23.60 -12.72 -6.46
C ASN A 291 23.40 -13.33 -5.06
N ILE A 292 22.16 -13.29 -4.53
CA ILE A 292 21.83 -13.91 -3.25
C ILE A 292 21.87 -15.45 -3.37
N ALA A 293 21.20 -16.01 -4.37
CA ALA A 293 21.09 -17.46 -4.56
C ALA A 293 22.45 -18.15 -4.74
N SER A 294 23.36 -17.52 -5.47
CA SER A 294 24.74 -18.02 -5.67
C SER A 294 25.54 -18.16 -4.36
N LYS A 295 25.20 -17.38 -3.32
CA LYS A 295 25.87 -17.42 -2.01
C LYS A 295 25.24 -18.44 -1.05
N VAL A 296 23.90 -18.54 -1.06
CA VAL A 296 23.17 -19.41 -0.10
C VAL A 296 22.83 -20.80 -0.65
N GLY A 297 23.02 -21.03 -1.96
CA GLY A 297 22.67 -22.26 -2.67
C GLY A 297 21.36 -22.16 -3.44
N GLU A 298 21.40 -22.43 -4.73
CA GLU A 298 20.33 -22.17 -5.70
C GLU A 298 18.97 -22.83 -5.39
N GLY A 299 18.96 -23.99 -4.73
CA GLY A 299 17.70 -24.71 -4.40
C GLY A 299 16.98 -24.21 -3.15
N ASN A 300 17.59 -23.31 -2.38
CA ASN A 300 17.17 -23.01 -1.00
C ASN A 300 16.55 -21.62 -0.85
N MET A 301 16.20 -20.93 -1.95
CA MET A 301 15.67 -19.58 -1.90
C MET A 301 14.27 -19.47 -2.47
N LYS A 302 13.36 -18.86 -1.68
CA LYS A 302 12.02 -18.46 -2.08
C LYS A 302 11.86 -16.95 -1.94
N VAL A 303 11.02 -16.37 -2.79
CA VAL A 303 10.77 -14.93 -2.84
C VAL A 303 9.30 -14.67 -2.52
N MET A 304 9.05 -13.68 -1.70
CA MET A 304 7.70 -13.21 -1.36
C MET A 304 7.11 -12.42 -2.52
N THR A 305 5.88 -12.73 -2.89
CA THR A 305 5.11 -11.98 -3.89
C THR A 305 4.24 -10.90 -3.24
N SER A 306 3.77 -9.97 -4.03
CA SER A 306 2.77 -8.96 -3.61
C SER A 306 1.46 -9.58 -3.10
N ALA A 307 1.16 -10.83 -3.49
CA ALA A 307 -0.01 -11.58 -3.01
C ALA A 307 0.19 -12.20 -1.61
N GLY A 308 1.33 -12.02 -0.97
CA GLY A 308 1.58 -12.61 0.33
C GLY A 308 1.97 -14.09 0.28
N SER A 309 2.32 -14.61 -0.89
CA SER A 309 2.73 -15.99 -1.12
C SER A 309 4.21 -16.11 -1.45
N LEU A 310 4.76 -17.30 -1.32
CA LEU A 310 6.14 -17.61 -1.67
C LEU A 310 6.21 -18.34 -3.00
N VAL A 311 7.24 -18.03 -3.79
CA VAL A 311 7.59 -18.75 -5.01
C VAL A 311 9.10 -18.94 -5.08
N ARG A 312 9.58 -19.95 -5.82
CA ARG A 312 11.01 -20.09 -6.07
C ARG A 312 11.56 -18.88 -6.82
N TYR A 313 12.80 -18.51 -6.53
CA TYR A 313 13.42 -17.30 -7.11
C TYR A 313 13.53 -17.34 -8.65
N ASP A 314 13.72 -18.53 -9.24
CA ASP A 314 13.83 -18.75 -10.68
C ASP A 314 12.48 -18.79 -11.42
N ALA A 315 11.37 -18.94 -10.68
CA ALA A 315 10.00 -18.88 -11.17
C ALA A 315 9.29 -17.57 -10.81
N PHE A 316 10.03 -16.58 -10.31
CA PHE A 316 9.51 -15.30 -9.85
C PHE A 316 9.38 -14.30 -10.99
N HIS A 317 8.19 -13.70 -11.14
CA HIS A 317 7.98 -12.61 -12.07
C HIS A 317 8.23 -11.26 -11.39
N PRO A 318 9.12 -10.42 -11.92
CA PRO A 318 9.45 -9.12 -11.33
C PRO A 318 8.26 -8.20 -11.04
N LYS A 319 7.20 -8.24 -11.87
CA LYS A 319 5.94 -7.53 -11.62
C LYS A 319 5.29 -7.87 -10.27
N ASP A 320 5.54 -9.06 -9.74
CA ASP A 320 4.97 -9.56 -8.49
C ASP A 320 5.78 -9.13 -7.25
N SER A 321 6.89 -8.35 -7.41
CA SER A 321 7.74 -7.87 -6.30
C SER A 321 7.23 -6.61 -5.61
N LEU A 322 6.32 -5.88 -6.24
CA LEU A 322 6.10 -4.45 -5.99
C LEU A 322 5.52 -4.10 -4.61
N PHE A 323 4.83 -5.04 -3.94
CA PHE A 323 4.29 -4.89 -2.59
C PHE A 323 4.69 -6.03 -1.66
N SER A 324 5.82 -6.72 -1.93
CA SER A 324 6.20 -7.92 -1.16
C SER A 324 6.49 -7.64 0.32
N GLY A 325 7.10 -6.51 0.68
CA GLY A 325 7.35 -6.11 2.07
C GLY A 325 6.07 -5.85 2.85
N PRO A 326 5.20 -4.91 2.41
CA PRO A 326 3.88 -4.69 3.02
C PRO A 326 3.03 -5.96 3.09
N ALA A 327 3.04 -6.81 2.05
CA ALA A 327 2.33 -8.09 2.06
C ALA A 327 2.82 -9.02 3.17
N GLY A 328 4.14 -9.07 3.42
CA GLY A 328 4.71 -9.77 4.57
C GLY A 328 4.14 -9.26 5.89
N GLY A 329 4.05 -7.94 6.06
CA GLY A 329 3.44 -7.31 7.24
C GLY A 329 2.00 -7.76 7.48
N VAL A 330 1.16 -7.77 6.45
CA VAL A 330 -0.25 -8.19 6.53
C VAL A 330 -0.38 -9.68 6.85
N VAL A 331 0.44 -10.54 6.23
CA VAL A 331 0.49 -11.99 6.55
C VAL A 331 0.92 -12.19 8.00
N GLY A 332 1.93 -11.46 8.48
CA GLY A 332 2.37 -11.49 9.88
C GLY A 332 1.27 -11.08 10.84
N ALA A 333 0.59 -9.96 10.54
CA ALA A 333 -0.55 -9.46 11.31
C ALA A 333 -1.67 -10.50 11.38
N SER A 334 -2.01 -11.17 10.28
CA SER A 334 -3.06 -12.20 10.25
C SER A 334 -2.74 -13.37 11.17
N LYS A 335 -1.49 -13.84 11.17
CA LYS A 335 -1.06 -14.95 12.02
C LYS A 335 -1.04 -14.60 13.51
N VAL A 336 -0.61 -13.38 13.88
CA VAL A 336 -0.65 -12.91 15.27
C VAL A 336 -2.08 -12.69 15.73
N ALA A 337 -2.94 -12.09 14.90
CA ALA A 337 -4.35 -11.86 15.21
C ALA A 337 -5.12 -13.16 15.40
N GLN A 338 -4.92 -14.15 14.51
CA GLN A 338 -5.52 -15.49 14.65
C GLN A 338 -5.12 -16.15 15.97
N LYS A 339 -3.83 -16.11 16.35
CA LYS A 339 -3.35 -16.61 17.67
C LYS A 339 -3.97 -15.87 18.85
N ALA A 340 -4.37 -14.61 18.67
CA ALA A 340 -5.09 -13.83 19.68
C ALA A 340 -6.63 -14.02 19.60
N GLY A 341 -7.14 -14.87 18.68
CA GLY A 341 -8.56 -15.12 18.42
C GLY A 341 -9.28 -13.88 17.88
N ILE A 342 -8.59 -13.10 17.06
CA ILE A 342 -9.11 -11.93 16.35
C ILE A 342 -9.20 -12.31 14.86
N HIS A 343 -10.42 -12.35 14.32
CA HIS A 343 -10.68 -12.79 12.95
C HIS A 343 -11.09 -11.65 12.01
N GLN A 344 -11.36 -10.46 12.56
CA GLN A 344 -11.65 -9.24 11.80
C GLN A 344 -10.76 -8.12 12.33
N PHE A 345 -9.87 -7.62 11.48
CA PHE A 345 -8.95 -6.55 11.87
C PHE A 345 -8.50 -5.71 10.66
N ILE A 346 -7.98 -4.55 10.99
CA ILE A 346 -7.27 -3.67 10.06
C ILE A 346 -5.79 -3.72 10.44
N ALA A 347 -4.95 -4.17 9.52
CA ALA A 347 -3.50 -4.09 9.62
C ALA A 347 -3.06 -2.64 9.42
N PHE A 348 -2.17 -2.16 10.28
CA PHE A 348 -1.69 -0.79 10.30
C PHE A 348 -0.17 -0.79 10.51
N ASP A 349 0.57 -0.65 9.41
CA ASP A 349 2.04 -0.60 9.37
C ASP A 349 2.50 0.84 9.20
N MET A 350 3.05 1.45 10.25
CA MET A 350 3.63 2.79 10.15
C MET A 350 5.15 2.73 10.26
N GLY A 351 5.77 3.03 9.13
CA GLY A 351 7.22 3.18 9.00
C GLY A 351 7.70 4.62 9.15
N GLY A 352 8.91 4.86 8.63
CA GLY A 352 9.51 6.21 8.61
C GLY A 352 8.94 7.12 7.52
N THR A 353 8.50 6.59 6.38
CA THR A 353 8.10 7.37 5.19
C THR A 353 6.60 7.27 4.88
N SER A 354 6.00 6.14 5.15
CA SER A 354 4.61 5.82 4.77
C SER A 354 3.92 5.01 5.85
N THR A 355 2.60 4.91 5.71
CA THR A 355 1.75 3.98 6.44
C THR A 355 0.99 3.12 5.45
N ASP A 356 1.10 1.80 5.62
CA ASP A 356 0.39 0.79 4.84
C ASP A 356 -0.77 0.22 5.66
N VAL A 357 -1.95 0.16 5.05
CA VAL A 357 -3.15 -0.37 5.71
C VAL A 357 -3.81 -1.45 4.84
N ALA A 358 -4.29 -2.52 5.48
CA ALA A 358 -5.02 -3.59 4.83
C ALA A 358 -6.15 -4.10 5.73
N ARG A 359 -7.26 -4.49 5.13
CA ARG A 359 -8.37 -5.12 5.83
C ARG A 359 -8.21 -6.65 5.79
N TYR A 360 -8.53 -7.29 6.89
CA TYR A 360 -8.62 -8.74 7.03
C TYR A 360 -9.98 -9.10 7.62
N ASP A 361 -10.70 -10.00 6.96
CA ASP A 361 -12.01 -10.48 7.36
C ASP A 361 -12.08 -12.01 7.19
N HIS A 362 -11.61 -12.74 8.21
CA HIS A 362 -11.40 -14.18 8.19
C HIS A 362 -10.35 -14.68 7.18
N GLU A 363 -10.12 -13.94 6.09
CA GLU A 363 -9.14 -14.24 5.04
C GLU A 363 -8.47 -12.97 4.49
N LEU A 364 -7.39 -13.16 3.74
CA LEU A 364 -6.67 -12.08 3.07
C LEU A 364 -7.49 -11.55 1.89
N GLU A 365 -7.61 -10.24 1.78
CA GLU A 365 -8.26 -9.58 0.64
C GLU A 365 -7.26 -9.36 -0.50
N TYR A 366 -7.61 -9.80 -1.72
CA TYR A 366 -6.75 -9.65 -2.89
C TYR A 366 -7.26 -8.55 -3.81
N GLN A 367 -6.30 -7.93 -4.51
CA GLN A 367 -6.56 -7.09 -5.68
C GLN A 367 -5.66 -7.55 -6.83
N PHE A 368 -6.11 -7.35 -8.07
CA PHE A 368 -5.43 -7.90 -9.25
C PHE A 368 -4.99 -6.84 -10.24
N ILE A 369 -5.41 -5.60 -10.02
CA ILE A 369 -4.92 -4.41 -10.72
C ILE A 369 -4.27 -3.53 -9.67
N GLN A 370 -2.97 -3.28 -9.84
CA GLN A 370 -2.21 -2.39 -8.97
C GLN A 370 -1.89 -1.11 -9.73
N LYS A 371 -1.97 0.02 -9.04
CA LYS A 371 -1.53 1.31 -9.56
C LYS A 371 -0.24 1.71 -8.83
N ILE A 372 0.86 1.83 -9.56
CA ILE A 372 2.15 2.26 -9.02
C ILE A 372 2.66 3.40 -9.88
N GLY A 373 2.78 4.59 -9.28
CA GLY A 373 2.99 5.80 -10.05
C GLY A 373 1.89 5.97 -11.09
N ASN A 374 2.24 5.98 -12.36
CA ASN A 374 1.30 6.13 -13.48
C ASN A 374 0.95 4.81 -14.17
N ALA A 375 1.56 3.68 -13.80
CA ALA A 375 1.31 2.37 -14.41
C ALA A 375 0.19 1.60 -13.71
N GLN A 376 -0.67 0.92 -14.50
CA GLN A 376 -1.65 -0.04 -14.04
C GLN A 376 -1.20 -1.46 -14.42
N ILE A 377 -0.93 -2.29 -13.42
CA ILE A 377 -0.28 -3.57 -13.59
C ILE A 377 -1.22 -4.70 -13.20
N PHE A 378 -1.39 -5.70 -14.07
CA PHE A 378 -2.03 -6.96 -13.72
C PHE A 378 -1.07 -7.84 -12.93
N SER A 379 -1.24 -7.85 -11.62
CA SER A 379 -0.48 -8.72 -10.72
C SER A 379 -1.33 -8.99 -9.49
N PRO A 380 -1.46 -10.27 -9.05
CA PRO A 380 -2.08 -10.57 -7.77
C PRO A 380 -1.32 -9.87 -6.64
N ALA A 381 -2.04 -9.13 -5.81
CA ALA A 381 -1.48 -8.50 -4.62
C ALA A 381 -2.51 -8.51 -3.49
N LEU A 382 -2.06 -8.40 -2.26
CA LEU A 382 -2.96 -8.07 -1.16
C LEU A 382 -3.52 -6.65 -1.36
N ALA A 383 -4.77 -6.45 -0.96
CA ALA A 383 -5.43 -5.16 -1.03
C ALA A 383 -4.88 -4.22 0.05
N ILE A 384 -3.75 -3.59 -0.26
CA ILE A 384 -3.02 -2.67 0.62
C ILE A 384 -3.16 -1.25 0.07
N GLU A 385 -3.52 -0.32 0.92
CA GLU A 385 -3.52 1.11 0.64
C GLU A 385 -2.37 1.78 1.39
N THR A 386 -1.65 2.64 0.69
CA THR A 386 -0.48 3.35 1.23
C THR A 386 -0.76 4.85 1.28
N VAL A 387 -0.42 5.48 2.40
CA VAL A 387 -0.43 6.94 2.54
C VAL A 387 0.98 7.45 2.88
N ALA A 388 1.36 8.59 2.27
CA ALA A 388 2.62 9.28 2.57
C ALA A 388 2.51 10.00 3.92
N ALA A 389 2.34 9.23 4.99
CA ALA A 389 2.32 9.67 6.38
C ALA A 389 3.11 8.68 7.23
N GLY A 390 4.26 9.08 7.73
CA GLY A 390 5.17 8.28 8.54
C GLY A 390 5.94 9.15 9.53
N GLY A 391 6.85 8.55 10.28
CA GLY A 391 7.66 9.28 11.26
C GLY A 391 8.49 10.42 10.68
N GLY A 392 8.92 10.32 9.42
CA GLY A 392 9.68 11.34 8.70
C GLY A 392 8.82 12.34 7.92
N SER A 393 7.49 12.27 7.99
CA SER A 393 6.63 13.23 7.28
C SER A 393 6.90 14.65 7.75
N ILE A 394 7.16 15.55 6.79
CA ILE A 394 7.56 16.93 7.05
C ILE A 394 6.37 17.71 7.59
N CYS A 395 6.59 18.43 8.68
CA CYS A 395 5.64 19.34 9.31
C CYS A 395 5.96 20.77 8.86
N ALA A 396 4.99 21.45 8.26
CA ALA A 396 5.18 22.78 7.70
C ALA A 396 3.99 23.70 7.96
N TYR A 397 4.23 25.00 7.84
CA TYR A 397 3.22 26.07 7.81
C TYR A 397 3.38 26.86 6.51
N ASP A 398 2.31 26.91 5.70
CA ASP A 398 2.34 27.53 4.36
C ASP A 398 1.94 29.02 4.35
N GLY A 399 1.76 29.61 5.51
CA GLY A 399 1.29 30.98 5.70
C GLY A 399 -0.20 31.08 6.07
N TYR A 400 -0.96 30.01 5.90
CA TYR A 400 -2.40 29.94 6.20
C TYR A 400 -2.77 28.80 7.12
N LYS A 401 -2.17 27.62 6.92
CA LYS A 401 -2.50 26.38 7.63
C LYS A 401 -1.27 25.54 7.95
N LEU A 402 -1.43 24.64 8.92
CA LEU A 402 -0.44 23.59 9.18
C LEU A 402 -0.61 22.45 8.17
N SER A 403 0.50 21.81 7.82
CA SER A 403 0.49 20.63 6.94
C SER A 403 1.46 19.56 7.41
N VAL A 404 1.15 18.29 7.13
CA VAL A 404 2.01 17.14 7.39
C VAL A 404 2.14 16.34 6.10
N GLY A 405 3.37 16.18 5.59
CA GLY A 405 3.61 15.58 4.29
C GLY A 405 2.92 16.30 3.12
N PRO A 406 2.85 15.69 1.92
CA PRO A 406 3.24 14.30 1.58
C PRO A 406 4.74 14.03 1.56
N GLU A 407 5.56 15.06 1.58
CA GLU A 407 7.01 14.95 1.56
C GLU A 407 7.54 14.35 2.86
N SER A 408 8.61 13.55 2.73
CA SER A 408 9.28 12.91 3.86
C SER A 408 10.74 13.36 3.92
N ALA A 409 11.25 13.58 5.13
CA ALA A 409 12.67 13.83 5.39
C ALA A 409 13.57 12.61 5.06
N GLY A 410 12.95 11.42 4.86
CA GLY A 410 13.66 10.19 4.55
C GLY A 410 14.64 9.75 5.64
N SER A 411 15.65 8.98 5.24
CA SER A 411 16.76 8.59 6.12
C SER A 411 17.91 9.61 6.12
N TRP A 412 18.00 10.43 5.09
CA TRP A 412 18.96 11.50 4.94
C TRP A 412 18.30 12.71 4.24
N PRO A 413 18.36 13.94 4.80
CA PRO A 413 18.95 14.29 6.11
C PRO A 413 18.20 13.71 7.32
N GLY A 414 16.99 13.17 7.15
CA GLY A 414 16.13 12.65 8.21
C GLY A 414 15.42 13.76 8.99
N PRO A 415 14.62 13.41 10.02
CA PRO A 415 14.07 14.35 11.00
C PRO A 415 15.14 15.26 11.62
N ALA A 416 14.76 16.46 12.04
CA ALA A 416 15.69 17.44 12.60
C ALA A 416 16.50 16.89 13.78
N CYS A 417 15.89 16.04 14.61
CA CYS A 417 16.54 15.41 15.76
C CYS A 417 17.63 14.39 15.39
N TYR A 418 17.76 13.97 14.12
CA TYR A 418 18.88 13.10 13.70
C TYR A 418 20.21 13.85 13.50
N GLY A 419 20.18 15.19 13.61
CA GLY A 419 21.40 16.02 13.65
C GLY A 419 22.05 16.31 12.30
N ALA A 420 21.47 15.89 11.18
CA ALA A 420 21.98 16.18 9.82
C ALA A 420 21.38 17.45 9.19
N GLY A 421 20.68 18.28 9.98
CA GLY A 421 20.10 19.55 9.52
C GLY A 421 18.75 19.41 8.81
N GLY A 422 18.04 18.30 9.01
CA GLY A 422 16.73 18.02 8.41
C GLY A 422 15.62 18.97 8.84
N PRO A 423 14.43 18.87 8.22
CA PRO A 423 13.24 19.63 8.58
C PRO A 423 12.56 19.08 9.85
N LEU A 424 11.61 19.84 10.41
CA LEU A 424 10.71 19.32 11.45
C LEU A 424 9.86 18.20 10.87
N ALA A 425 9.84 17.03 11.53
CA ALA A 425 9.06 15.87 11.11
C ALA A 425 8.21 15.30 12.27
N ILE A 426 7.31 14.38 12.01
CA ILE A 426 6.45 13.74 13.02
C ILE A 426 7.26 13.07 14.15
N THR A 427 8.44 12.52 13.85
CA THR A 427 9.36 12.00 14.88
C THR A 427 9.79 13.11 15.85
N ASP A 428 10.10 14.30 15.34
CA ASP A 428 10.46 15.46 16.17
C ASP A 428 9.26 15.93 17.02
N VAL A 429 8.06 15.93 16.45
CA VAL A 429 6.81 16.26 17.15
C VAL A 429 6.60 15.33 18.33
N ASN A 430 6.69 14.01 18.13
CA ASN A 430 6.53 13.03 19.19
C ASN A 430 7.65 13.15 20.27
N LEU A 431 8.88 13.45 19.83
CA LEU A 431 10.01 13.67 20.75
C LEU A 431 9.79 14.92 21.62
N LEU A 432 9.39 16.04 21.01
CA LEU A 432 9.20 17.31 21.71
C LEU A 432 7.97 17.30 22.64
N LEU A 433 6.98 16.44 22.39
CA LEU A 433 5.84 16.20 23.27
C LEU A 433 6.14 15.17 24.39
N GLY A 434 7.37 14.62 24.44
CA GLY A 434 7.73 13.59 25.42
C GLY A 434 7.05 12.22 25.19
N ARG A 435 6.65 11.92 23.95
CA ARG A 435 6.06 10.64 23.54
C ARG A 435 7.11 9.62 23.07
N LEU A 436 8.37 10.03 23.02
CA LEU A 436 9.55 9.22 22.71
C LEU A 436 10.60 9.43 23.80
N ASP A 437 11.17 8.34 24.28
CA ASP A 437 12.28 8.39 25.21
C ASP A 437 13.60 8.52 24.45
N SER A 438 14.22 9.70 24.54
CA SER A 438 15.47 10.02 23.85
C SER A 438 16.66 9.14 24.28
N THR A 439 16.57 8.53 25.49
CA THR A 439 17.66 7.70 26.04
C THR A 439 17.64 6.28 25.46
N GLN A 440 16.50 5.82 24.94
CA GLN A 440 16.28 4.46 24.39
C GLN A 440 16.13 4.45 22.86
N PHE A 441 16.47 5.55 22.22
CA PHE A 441 16.44 5.63 20.75
C PHE A 441 17.63 4.86 20.14
N GLY A 442 17.42 4.10 19.09
CA GLY A 442 18.45 3.27 18.45
C GLY A 442 19.63 4.02 17.84
N ILE A 443 19.52 5.37 17.71
CA ILE A 443 20.56 6.30 17.26
C ILE A 443 20.63 7.51 18.20
N PRO A 444 21.76 8.26 18.24
CA PRO A 444 21.85 9.50 19.00
C PRO A 444 20.81 10.53 18.54
N VAL A 445 20.12 11.15 19.48
CA VAL A 445 19.06 12.13 19.23
C VAL A 445 19.48 13.53 19.70
N PHE A 446 19.29 14.54 18.85
CA PHE A 446 19.66 15.94 19.04
C PHE A 446 18.40 16.79 19.21
N VAL A 447 17.87 16.88 20.43
CA VAL A 447 16.61 17.59 20.74
C VAL A 447 16.68 19.07 20.31
N ASP A 448 17.85 19.72 20.44
CA ASP A 448 18.01 21.14 20.07
C ASP A 448 17.82 21.39 18.57
N GLY A 449 18.12 20.40 17.72
CA GLY A 449 17.82 20.47 16.27
C GLY A 449 16.33 20.58 16.00
N ALA A 450 15.53 19.73 16.66
CA ALA A 450 14.07 19.76 16.57
C ALA A 450 13.48 21.07 17.11
N LYS A 451 13.94 21.54 18.29
CA LYS A 451 13.52 22.82 18.87
C LYS A 451 13.77 23.99 17.95
N LYS A 452 14.94 24.03 17.30
CA LYS A 452 15.28 25.10 16.34
C LYS A 452 14.31 25.14 15.17
N ARG A 453 13.97 23.99 14.58
CA ARG A 453 13.01 23.92 13.47
C ARG A 453 11.58 24.28 13.89
N LEU A 454 11.17 23.91 15.08
CA LEU A 454 9.88 24.35 15.64
C LEU A 454 9.85 25.87 15.81
N GLU A 455 10.93 26.48 16.34
CA GLU A 455 11.04 27.93 16.51
C GLU A 455 10.92 28.69 15.19
N GLU A 456 11.48 28.17 14.10
CA GLU A 456 11.31 28.73 12.75
C GLU A 456 9.83 28.79 12.34
N ILE A 457 9.05 27.71 12.62
CA ILE A 457 7.61 27.65 12.34
C ILE A 457 6.83 28.62 13.22
N LEU A 458 7.08 28.64 14.54
CA LEU A 458 6.40 29.54 15.48
C LEU A 458 6.61 31.00 15.11
N SER A 459 7.83 31.38 14.74
CA SER A 459 8.16 32.72 14.27
C SER A 459 7.43 33.08 12.97
N SER A 460 7.29 32.12 12.04
CA SER A 460 6.54 32.31 10.80
C SER A 460 5.06 32.57 11.07
N ILE A 461 4.45 31.79 11.99
CA ILE A 461 3.05 31.99 12.40
C ILE A 461 2.88 33.36 13.05
N GLU A 462 3.75 33.74 13.99
CA GLU A 462 3.72 35.04 14.68
C GLU A 462 3.81 36.20 13.69
N ASN A 463 4.72 36.13 12.71
CA ASN A 463 4.87 37.14 11.66
C ASN A 463 3.61 37.31 10.80
N ASN A 464 2.89 36.22 10.53
CA ASN A 464 1.70 36.26 9.68
C ASN A 464 0.42 36.64 10.44
N THR A 465 0.29 36.17 11.69
CA THR A 465 -0.96 36.35 12.47
C THR A 465 -0.88 37.49 13.51
N GLY A 466 0.33 37.95 13.82
CA GLY A 466 0.58 38.90 14.89
C GLY A 466 0.51 38.33 16.32
N THR A 467 0.29 37.02 16.44
CA THR A 467 0.20 36.31 17.73
C THR A 467 1.10 35.09 17.74
N ARG A 468 1.92 34.94 18.78
CA ARG A 468 2.74 33.75 18.96
C ARG A 468 1.93 32.63 19.61
N PRO A 469 1.77 31.49 18.93
CA PRO A 469 1.05 30.36 19.51
C PRO A 469 1.93 29.62 20.55
N GLN A 470 1.29 28.86 21.43
CA GLN A 470 2.00 27.94 22.32
C GLN A 470 2.62 26.79 21.51
N ALA A 471 3.88 26.45 21.79
CA ALA A 471 4.63 25.45 21.03
C ALA A 471 3.95 24.07 21.02
N GLU A 472 3.47 23.65 22.19
CA GLU A 472 2.80 22.38 22.40
C GLU A 472 1.47 22.26 21.66
N GLU A 473 0.73 23.35 21.50
CA GLU A 473 -0.53 23.38 20.71
C GLU A 473 -0.25 23.14 19.23
N ILE A 474 0.82 23.72 18.68
CA ILE A 474 1.24 23.51 17.29
C ILE A 474 1.71 22.06 17.09
N LEU A 475 2.47 21.51 18.04
CA LEU A 475 2.91 20.11 17.97
C LEU A 475 1.71 19.14 18.03
N GLU A 476 0.75 19.36 18.93
CA GLU A 476 -0.50 18.56 18.96
C GLU A 476 -1.33 18.73 17.69
N GLY A 477 -1.34 19.92 17.09
CA GLY A 477 -1.95 20.18 15.78
C GLY A 477 -1.34 19.30 14.69
N PHE A 478 -0.02 19.24 14.56
CA PHE A 478 0.66 18.36 13.61
C PHE A 478 0.34 16.89 13.85
N ARG A 479 0.33 16.44 15.10
CA ARG A 479 -0.02 15.07 15.48
C ARG A 479 -1.48 14.73 15.10
N ALA A 480 -2.41 15.64 15.34
CA ALA A 480 -3.82 15.46 14.98
C ALA A 480 -4.02 15.35 13.46
N ILE A 481 -3.35 16.21 12.67
CA ILE A 481 -3.38 16.16 11.20
C ILE A 481 -2.81 14.82 10.68
N ALA A 482 -1.68 14.36 11.24
CA ALA A 482 -1.10 13.07 10.87
C ALA A 482 -2.08 11.91 11.16
N ASN A 483 -2.69 11.89 12.35
CA ASN A 483 -3.66 10.87 12.74
C ASN A 483 -4.89 10.85 11.81
N GLU A 484 -5.43 12.02 11.44
CA GLU A 484 -6.59 12.11 10.54
C GLU A 484 -6.25 11.60 9.13
N LYS A 485 -5.08 11.94 8.57
CA LYS A 485 -4.63 11.42 7.27
C LYS A 485 -4.52 9.89 7.27
N MET A 486 -3.98 9.31 8.33
CA MET A 486 -3.88 7.86 8.49
C MET A 486 -5.26 7.22 8.67
N ALA A 487 -6.14 7.81 9.49
CA ALA A 487 -7.51 7.34 9.69
C ALA A 487 -8.34 7.39 8.39
N GLU A 488 -8.13 8.42 7.55
CA GLU A 488 -8.76 8.51 6.23
C GLU A 488 -8.40 7.33 5.33
N THR A 489 -7.14 6.92 5.32
CA THR A 489 -6.70 5.76 4.54
C THR A 489 -7.39 4.47 5.01
N VAL A 490 -7.58 4.31 6.31
CA VAL A 490 -8.38 3.21 6.87
C VAL A 490 -9.84 3.27 6.40
N ARG A 491 -10.44 4.47 6.35
CA ARG A 491 -11.82 4.64 5.84
C ARG A 491 -11.95 4.23 4.36
N LYS A 492 -10.93 4.46 3.54
CA LYS A 492 -10.92 4.05 2.12
C LYS A 492 -11.00 2.52 1.94
N ILE A 493 -10.34 1.75 2.79
CA ILE A 493 -10.36 0.28 2.71
C ILE A 493 -11.54 -0.36 3.46
N SER A 494 -12.26 0.40 4.26
CA SER A 494 -13.38 -0.07 5.09
C SER A 494 -14.70 0.61 4.72
N ILE A 495 -14.96 1.81 5.22
CA ILE A 495 -16.25 2.52 5.06
C ILE A 495 -16.59 2.74 3.59
N ALA A 496 -15.63 3.13 2.76
CA ALA A 496 -15.85 3.30 1.32
C ALA A 496 -16.20 1.99 0.59
N LYS A 497 -15.91 0.84 1.21
CA LYS A 497 -16.29 -0.49 0.72
C LYS A 497 -17.54 -1.06 1.41
N GLY A 498 -18.18 -0.30 2.31
CA GLY A 498 -19.41 -0.70 3.02
C GLY A 498 -19.19 -1.43 4.34
N TYR A 499 -17.98 -1.39 4.92
CA TYR A 499 -17.65 -2.07 6.18
C TYR A 499 -17.51 -1.07 7.34
N ALA A 500 -18.16 -1.35 8.46
CA ALA A 500 -18.06 -0.51 9.65
C ALA A 500 -16.73 -0.78 10.39
N THR A 501 -15.95 0.27 10.65
CA THR A 501 -14.67 0.16 11.36
C THR A 501 -14.81 -0.35 12.79
N THR A 502 -15.97 -0.12 13.41
CA THR A 502 -16.29 -0.56 14.78
C THR A 502 -16.30 -2.08 14.98
N ASP A 503 -16.46 -2.84 13.90
CA ASP A 503 -16.50 -4.30 13.92
C ASP A 503 -15.09 -4.93 13.87
N TYR A 504 -14.07 -4.11 13.66
CA TYR A 504 -12.69 -4.53 13.46
C TYR A 504 -11.81 -4.16 14.66
N ALA A 505 -10.80 -4.99 14.93
CA ALA A 505 -9.68 -4.59 15.76
C ALA A 505 -8.61 -3.89 14.90
N LEU A 506 -7.73 -3.09 15.52
CA LEU A 506 -6.57 -2.51 14.84
C LEU A 506 -5.32 -3.33 15.21
N VAL A 507 -4.60 -3.88 14.23
CA VAL A 507 -3.32 -4.57 14.46
C VAL A 507 -2.21 -3.62 14.02
N ALA A 508 -1.53 -3.01 14.99
CA ALA A 508 -0.52 -1.99 14.73
C ALA A 508 0.90 -2.54 14.82
N PHE A 509 1.71 -2.19 13.82
CA PHE A 509 3.11 -2.59 13.73
C PHE A 509 3.92 -1.53 12.97
N GLY A 510 5.17 -1.85 12.64
CA GLY A 510 6.15 -0.86 12.18
C GLY A 510 6.78 -0.08 13.35
N GLY A 511 7.81 0.70 13.07
CA GLY A 511 8.59 1.39 14.12
C GLY A 511 7.83 2.52 14.82
N ALA A 512 6.89 3.17 14.12
CA ALA A 512 6.16 4.36 14.59
C ALA A 512 4.66 4.08 14.90
N GLY A 513 4.12 2.93 14.49
CA GLY A 513 2.69 2.64 14.59
C GLY A 513 2.11 2.79 16.00
N GLY A 514 2.82 2.31 17.00
CA GLY A 514 2.39 2.38 18.41
C GLY A 514 2.25 3.80 18.97
N LEU A 515 2.89 4.82 18.37
CA LEU A 515 2.81 6.22 18.83
C LEU A 515 1.45 6.88 18.53
N HIS A 516 0.77 6.40 17.51
CA HIS A 516 -0.43 7.03 16.95
C HIS A 516 -1.69 6.18 17.09
N VAL A 517 -1.53 4.89 17.38
CA VAL A 517 -2.59 3.89 17.25
C VAL A 517 -3.84 4.16 18.09
N CYS A 518 -3.70 4.63 19.34
CA CYS A 518 -4.85 4.96 20.19
C CYS A 518 -5.67 6.11 19.61
N GLY A 519 -4.99 7.20 19.18
CA GLY A 519 -5.67 8.34 18.57
C GLY A 519 -6.37 7.99 17.25
N ILE A 520 -5.77 7.13 16.42
CA ILE A 520 -6.39 6.63 15.19
C ILE A 520 -7.59 5.73 15.49
N ALA A 521 -7.47 4.82 16.47
CA ALA A 521 -8.58 3.98 16.89
C ALA A 521 -9.78 4.80 17.39
N GLU A 522 -9.54 5.90 18.11
CA GLU A 522 -10.59 6.82 18.54
C GLU A 522 -11.29 7.51 17.38
N LEU A 523 -10.54 8.00 16.38
CA LEU A 523 -11.10 8.62 15.16
C LEU A 523 -11.96 7.65 14.33
N LEU A 524 -11.69 6.35 14.45
CA LEU A 524 -12.37 5.27 13.71
C LEU A 524 -13.46 4.57 14.54
N GLY A 525 -13.57 4.87 15.83
CA GLY A 525 -14.49 4.18 16.75
C GLY A 525 -14.08 2.74 17.09
N ILE A 526 -12.81 2.39 16.90
CA ILE A 526 -12.26 1.06 17.19
C ILE A 526 -11.95 0.96 18.69
N SER A 527 -12.40 -0.10 19.34
CA SER A 527 -12.24 -0.29 20.80
C SER A 527 -11.12 -1.26 21.19
N LYS A 528 -10.50 -1.94 20.22
CA LYS A 528 -9.50 -2.97 20.48
C LYS A 528 -8.30 -2.84 19.56
N ILE A 529 -7.10 -2.85 20.14
CA ILE A 529 -5.83 -2.77 19.40
C ILE A 529 -4.96 -3.96 19.79
N LEU A 530 -4.30 -4.59 18.82
CA LEU A 530 -3.32 -5.64 19.02
C LEU A 530 -1.94 -5.14 18.58
N LEU A 531 -0.94 -5.29 19.46
CA LEU A 531 0.46 -4.97 19.19
C LEU A 531 1.28 -6.27 19.24
N PRO A 532 1.80 -6.74 18.08
CA PRO A 532 2.67 -7.92 18.01
C PRO A 532 3.94 -7.76 18.88
N LEU A 533 4.51 -8.88 19.33
CA LEU A 533 5.80 -8.88 20.04
C LEU A 533 6.93 -8.34 19.17
N ASP A 534 6.94 -8.75 17.92
CA ASP A 534 7.95 -8.35 16.94
C ASP A 534 7.42 -7.27 15.99
N ALA A 535 6.70 -6.27 16.52
CA ALA A 535 6.06 -5.22 15.72
C ALA A 535 7.04 -4.52 14.75
N GLY A 536 8.28 -4.29 15.12
CA GLY A 536 9.30 -3.68 14.27
C GLY A 536 9.96 -4.63 13.26
N LEU A 537 9.60 -5.94 13.24
CA LEU A 537 10.11 -6.97 12.35
C LEU A 537 8.97 -7.82 11.75
N LEU A 538 7.73 -7.33 11.80
CA LEU A 538 6.55 -8.15 11.49
C LEU A 538 6.50 -8.59 10.03
N SER A 539 7.04 -7.81 9.09
CA SER A 539 7.15 -8.21 7.68
C SER A 539 8.02 -9.46 7.52
N ALA A 540 9.21 -9.49 8.14
CA ALA A 540 10.07 -10.67 8.12
C ALA A 540 9.41 -11.88 8.82
N TYR A 541 8.68 -11.65 9.92
CA TYR A 541 7.89 -12.70 10.57
C TYR A 541 6.79 -13.22 9.63
N GLY A 542 6.08 -12.35 8.93
CA GLY A 542 5.04 -12.76 7.98
C GLY A 542 5.61 -13.57 6.82
N ILE A 543 6.78 -13.17 6.29
CA ILE A 543 7.50 -13.96 5.27
C ILE A 543 7.80 -15.37 5.80
N SER A 544 8.16 -15.54 7.09
CA SER A 544 8.37 -16.84 7.69
C SER A 544 7.11 -17.71 7.76
N GLN A 545 5.95 -17.08 7.83
CA GLN A 545 4.64 -17.73 7.93
C GLN A 545 3.91 -17.90 6.59
N ALA A 546 4.44 -17.29 5.52
CA ALA A 546 3.82 -17.31 4.21
C ALA A 546 3.83 -18.72 3.58
N GLN A 547 2.78 -19.01 2.82
CA GLN A 547 2.60 -20.29 2.11
C GLN A 547 3.09 -20.17 0.66
N VAL A 548 3.41 -21.31 0.06
CA VAL A 548 3.58 -21.38 -1.39
C VAL A 548 2.19 -21.47 -2.01
N GLU A 549 1.83 -20.48 -2.83
CA GLU A 549 0.54 -20.43 -3.54
C GLU A 549 0.74 -20.10 -5.01
N ARG A 550 -0.15 -20.63 -5.85
CA ARG A 550 -0.19 -20.33 -7.29
C ARG A 550 -1.58 -19.90 -7.70
N PHE A 551 -1.62 -18.81 -8.46
CA PHE A 551 -2.84 -18.22 -9.01
C PHE A 551 -2.96 -18.62 -10.47
N ALA A 552 -4.13 -19.12 -10.88
CA ALA A 552 -4.45 -19.40 -12.26
C ALA A 552 -5.76 -18.70 -12.61
N GLU A 553 -5.82 -18.02 -13.76
CA GLU A 553 -7.00 -17.26 -14.17
C GLU A 553 -7.31 -17.49 -15.65
N ALA A 554 -8.58 -17.27 -16.01
CA ALA A 554 -9.03 -17.27 -17.40
C ALA A 554 -10.16 -16.26 -17.61
N SER A 555 -10.07 -15.48 -18.68
CA SER A 555 -11.17 -14.62 -19.13
C SER A 555 -12.32 -15.48 -19.70
N VAL A 556 -13.56 -15.12 -19.37
CA VAL A 556 -14.78 -15.80 -19.82
C VAL A 556 -15.57 -14.88 -20.74
N LEU A 557 -16.05 -13.73 -20.23
CA LEU A 557 -16.79 -12.70 -20.96
C LEU A 557 -18.10 -13.23 -21.61
N GLU A 558 -18.84 -14.02 -20.84
CA GLU A 558 -20.10 -14.68 -21.28
C GLU A 558 -21.22 -14.43 -20.27
N ILE A 559 -22.47 -14.49 -20.73
CA ILE A 559 -23.63 -14.39 -19.86
C ILE A 559 -23.69 -15.63 -18.95
N TYR A 560 -23.85 -15.38 -17.64
CA TYR A 560 -23.91 -16.46 -16.66
C TYR A 560 -25.28 -17.13 -16.66
N ASP A 561 -25.32 -18.38 -17.10
CA ASP A 561 -26.47 -19.26 -17.09
C ASP A 561 -26.06 -20.68 -16.66
N GLU A 562 -27.02 -21.60 -16.52
CA GLU A 562 -26.79 -23.01 -16.13
C GLU A 562 -25.89 -23.78 -17.10
N ASN A 563 -25.86 -23.40 -18.39
CA ASN A 563 -25.03 -24.09 -19.38
C ASN A 563 -23.58 -23.65 -19.21
N LEU A 564 -23.34 -22.34 -19.10
CA LEU A 564 -22.00 -21.82 -18.81
C LEU A 564 -21.48 -22.38 -17.50
N ASP A 565 -22.29 -22.47 -16.43
CA ASP A 565 -21.86 -23.01 -15.13
C ASP A 565 -21.30 -24.45 -15.25
N LYS A 566 -21.92 -25.29 -16.06
CA LYS A 566 -21.40 -26.66 -16.36
C LYS A 566 -20.06 -26.63 -17.12
N GLU A 567 -19.88 -25.66 -18.01
CA GLU A 567 -18.62 -25.48 -18.74
C GLU A 567 -17.51 -24.94 -17.83
N LEU A 568 -17.87 -24.13 -16.83
CA LEU A 568 -16.91 -23.59 -15.85
C LEU A 568 -16.20 -24.69 -15.07
N ASP A 569 -16.86 -25.80 -14.76
CA ASP A 569 -16.24 -26.93 -14.07
C ASP A 569 -15.02 -27.45 -14.83
N LYS A 570 -15.12 -27.59 -16.15
CA LYS A 570 -13.99 -27.99 -17.00
C LYS A 570 -12.90 -26.92 -17.01
N LYS A 571 -13.28 -25.63 -17.14
CA LYS A 571 -12.31 -24.52 -17.11
C LYS A 571 -11.55 -24.48 -15.77
N TYR A 572 -12.22 -24.72 -14.63
CA TYR A 572 -11.55 -24.83 -13.33
C TYR A 572 -10.63 -26.03 -13.21
N GLN A 573 -10.96 -27.18 -13.83
CA GLN A 573 -10.04 -28.34 -13.87
C GLN A 573 -8.78 -28.04 -14.66
N ASP A 574 -8.89 -27.33 -15.78
CA ASP A 574 -7.74 -26.89 -16.57
C ASP A 574 -6.85 -25.90 -15.78
N LEU A 575 -7.46 -24.94 -15.07
CA LEU A 575 -6.75 -24.00 -14.19
C LEU A 575 -6.06 -24.72 -13.03
N ALA A 576 -6.74 -25.71 -12.41
CA ALA A 576 -6.17 -26.52 -11.34
C ALA A 576 -4.93 -27.28 -11.83
N THR A 577 -5.01 -27.88 -13.02
CA THR A 577 -3.88 -28.60 -13.62
C THR A 577 -2.69 -27.67 -13.82
N LYS A 578 -2.90 -26.46 -14.35
CA LYS A 578 -1.85 -25.44 -14.53
C LYS A 578 -1.23 -25.04 -13.18
N ALA A 579 -2.04 -24.71 -12.18
CA ALA A 579 -1.57 -24.30 -10.86
C ALA A 579 -0.79 -25.41 -10.14
N MET A 580 -1.21 -26.68 -10.26
CA MET A 580 -0.51 -27.84 -9.69
C MET A 580 0.84 -28.09 -10.35
N ILE A 581 0.96 -27.87 -11.67
CA ILE A 581 2.24 -27.95 -12.38
C ILE A 581 3.22 -26.91 -11.84
N GLU A 582 2.76 -25.67 -11.63
CA GLU A 582 3.60 -24.61 -11.08
C GLU A 582 4.01 -24.89 -9.62
N LEU A 583 3.09 -25.39 -8.77
CA LEU A 583 3.43 -25.82 -7.40
C LEU A 583 4.47 -26.92 -7.38
N LYS A 584 4.42 -27.86 -8.34
CA LYS A 584 5.43 -28.91 -8.46
C LYS A 584 6.82 -28.33 -8.81
N LYS A 585 6.89 -27.29 -9.64
CA LYS A 585 8.14 -26.56 -9.91
C LYS A 585 8.70 -25.89 -8.65
N ASP A 586 7.82 -25.44 -7.73
CA ASP A 586 8.21 -24.91 -6.40
C ASP A 586 8.63 -26.01 -5.40
N GLY A 587 8.65 -27.29 -5.82
CA GLY A 587 9.01 -28.42 -4.98
C GLY A 587 7.87 -28.96 -4.13
N ILE A 588 6.62 -28.59 -4.41
CA ILE A 588 5.43 -29.05 -3.69
C ILE A 588 4.79 -30.23 -4.45
N GLU A 589 4.80 -31.41 -3.86
CA GLU A 589 4.20 -32.59 -4.47
C GLU A 589 2.66 -32.54 -4.44
N PRO A 590 1.93 -33.18 -5.36
CA PRO A 590 0.47 -33.10 -5.45
C PRO A 590 -0.27 -33.47 -4.15
N HIS A 591 0.24 -34.44 -3.37
CA HIS A 591 -0.35 -34.84 -2.10
C HIS A 591 -0.21 -33.77 -0.99
N GLN A 592 0.76 -32.86 -1.14
CA GLN A 592 1.04 -31.75 -0.24
C GLN A 592 0.31 -30.47 -0.65
N SER A 593 -0.49 -30.50 -1.72
CA SER A 593 -1.21 -29.35 -2.24
C SER A 593 -2.73 -29.55 -2.18
N TYR A 594 -3.47 -28.43 -2.27
CA TYR A 594 -4.93 -28.44 -2.34
C TYR A 594 -5.42 -27.20 -3.09
N ILE A 595 -6.66 -27.23 -3.58
CA ILE A 595 -7.33 -26.05 -4.10
C ILE A 595 -7.90 -25.27 -2.92
N LYS A 596 -7.39 -24.06 -2.73
CA LYS A 596 -7.79 -23.18 -1.64
C LYS A 596 -9.10 -22.47 -1.95
N HIS A 597 -9.20 -21.84 -3.15
CA HIS A 597 -10.37 -21.08 -3.59
C HIS A 597 -10.64 -21.26 -5.08
N ARG A 598 -11.93 -21.14 -5.45
CA ARG A 598 -12.40 -20.98 -6.81
C ARG A 598 -13.27 -19.74 -6.85
N TYR A 599 -12.81 -18.68 -7.50
CA TYR A 599 -13.53 -17.42 -7.59
C TYR A 599 -14.11 -17.21 -8.97
N ILE A 600 -15.36 -16.72 -9.01
CA ILE A 600 -16.05 -16.23 -10.19
C ILE A 600 -16.24 -14.72 -10.05
N TYR A 601 -15.95 -13.97 -11.11
CA TYR A 601 -16.10 -12.52 -11.13
C TYR A 601 -17.35 -12.16 -11.90
N LEU A 602 -18.38 -11.70 -11.18
CA LEU A 602 -19.70 -11.41 -11.72
C LEU A 602 -19.96 -9.91 -11.77
N ARG A 603 -20.59 -9.46 -12.85
CA ARG A 603 -21.08 -8.09 -13.01
C ARG A 603 -22.41 -8.05 -13.73
N LEU A 604 -23.18 -6.97 -13.54
CA LEU A 604 -24.32 -6.72 -14.40
C LEU A 604 -23.83 -6.33 -15.80
N LYS A 605 -24.42 -6.90 -16.84
CA LYS A 605 -24.01 -6.65 -18.24
C LYS A 605 -23.93 -5.16 -18.52
N GLY A 606 -22.77 -4.71 -19.00
CA GLY A 606 -22.47 -3.31 -19.28
C GLY A 606 -21.80 -2.53 -18.12
N GLN A 607 -21.67 -3.09 -16.91
CA GLN A 607 -20.81 -2.55 -15.87
C GLN A 607 -19.34 -2.91 -16.14
N ASP A 608 -18.41 -2.08 -15.65
CA ASP A 608 -16.98 -2.36 -15.73
C ASP A 608 -16.46 -3.10 -14.49
N ALA A 609 -17.01 -2.78 -13.32
CA ALA A 609 -16.61 -3.41 -12.07
C ALA A 609 -17.35 -4.74 -11.85
N SER A 610 -16.60 -5.82 -11.68
CA SER A 610 -17.10 -7.11 -11.23
C SER A 610 -16.92 -7.29 -9.73
N LEU A 611 -17.75 -8.13 -9.13
CA LEU A 611 -17.63 -8.57 -7.75
C LEU A 611 -17.06 -10.00 -7.72
N GLU A 612 -16.09 -10.20 -6.86
CA GLU A 612 -15.52 -11.50 -6.58
C GLU A 612 -16.46 -12.32 -5.71
N ILE A 613 -16.83 -13.50 -6.19
CA ILE A 613 -17.71 -14.45 -5.50
C ILE A 613 -17.02 -15.79 -5.45
N GLU A 614 -17.05 -16.48 -4.33
CA GLU A 614 -16.62 -17.88 -4.29
C GLU A 614 -17.60 -18.75 -5.09
N TRP A 615 -17.06 -19.54 -6.02
CA TRP A 615 -17.90 -20.35 -6.91
C TRP A 615 -18.35 -21.62 -6.21
N GLU A 616 -19.64 -21.72 -5.98
CA GLU A 616 -20.32 -22.86 -5.36
C GLU A 616 -21.50 -23.38 -6.20
N GLY A 617 -21.45 -23.14 -7.53
CA GLY A 617 -22.50 -23.45 -8.50
C GLY A 617 -23.46 -22.29 -8.78
N PHE A 618 -24.28 -22.44 -9.82
CA PHE A 618 -25.05 -21.35 -10.42
C PHE A 618 -25.94 -20.61 -9.41
N GLU A 619 -26.88 -21.32 -8.75
CA GLU A 619 -27.87 -20.68 -7.88
C GLU A 619 -27.23 -19.92 -6.71
N LYS A 620 -26.25 -20.57 -6.04
CA LYS A 620 -25.61 -19.98 -4.87
C LYS A 620 -24.73 -18.79 -5.24
N SER A 621 -24.02 -18.86 -6.36
CA SER A 621 -23.21 -17.74 -6.86
C SER A 621 -24.08 -16.52 -7.19
N ILE A 622 -25.24 -16.72 -7.82
CA ILE A 622 -26.19 -15.63 -8.11
C ILE A 622 -26.73 -15.01 -6.80
N GLN A 623 -27.16 -15.83 -5.84
CA GLN A 623 -27.65 -15.35 -4.55
C GLN A 623 -26.57 -14.52 -3.83
N THR A 624 -25.37 -15.05 -3.70
CA THR A 624 -24.24 -14.35 -3.04
C THR A 624 -23.87 -13.06 -3.77
N PHE A 625 -23.93 -13.05 -5.11
CA PHE A 625 -23.70 -11.86 -5.91
C PHE A 625 -24.75 -10.78 -5.62
N GLU A 626 -26.05 -11.13 -5.59
CA GLU A 626 -27.11 -10.19 -5.27
C GLU A 626 -26.97 -9.62 -3.86
N GLU A 627 -26.68 -10.46 -2.85
CA GLU A 627 -26.49 -10.05 -1.46
C GLU A 627 -25.31 -9.06 -1.33
N LYS A 628 -24.14 -9.40 -1.90
CA LYS A 628 -22.97 -8.50 -1.93
C LYS A 628 -23.25 -7.22 -2.69
N TYR A 629 -23.93 -7.29 -3.81
CA TYR A 629 -24.28 -6.13 -4.62
C TYR A 629 -25.17 -5.17 -3.83
N ARG A 630 -26.21 -5.67 -3.15
CA ARG A 630 -27.09 -4.87 -2.28
C ARG A 630 -26.32 -4.26 -1.10
N GLN A 631 -25.40 -5.00 -0.50
CA GLN A 631 -24.59 -4.52 0.61
C GLN A 631 -23.69 -3.35 0.18
N ILE A 632 -23.01 -3.47 -0.97
CA ILE A 632 -22.03 -2.47 -1.44
C ILE A 632 -22.74 -1.26 -2.03
N TYR A 633 -23.78 -1.47 -2.83
CA TYR A 633 -24.41 -0.42 -3.64
C TYR A 633 -25.79 0.04 -3.11
N GLY A 634 -26.35 -0.63 -2.11
CA GLY A 634 -27.62 -0.25 -1.48
C GLY A 634 -28.87 -0.53 -2.31
N HIS A 635 -28.74 -1.10 -3.51
CA HIS A 635 -29.85 -1.44 -4.41
C HIS A 635 -29.56 -2.70 -5.25
N TRP A 636 -30.58 -3.21 -5.93
CA TRP A 636 -30.46 -4.25 -6.93
C TRP A 636 -31.22 -3.86 -8.18
N THR A 637 -30.71 -4.23 -9.36
CA THR A 637 -31.36 -3.96 -10.65
C THR A 637 -31.95 -5.25 -11.18
N GLU A 638 -33.28 -5.36 -11.15
CA GLU A 638 -34.02 -6.51 -11.66
C GLU A 638 -33.93 -6.60 -13.20
N ASN A 639 -34.05 -7.79 -13.74
CA ASN A 639 -34.12 -8.11 -15.18
C ASN A 639 -32.87 -7.70 -15.98
N ARG A 640 -31.71 -7.56 -15.35
CA ARG A 640 -30.46 -7.34 -16.06
C ARG A 640 -29.63 -8.61 -16.08
N ALA A 641 -29.10 -8.95 -17.27
CA ALA A 641 -28.24 -10.12 -17.41
C ALA A 641 -26.97 -9.98 -16.57
N ILE A 642 -26.55 -11.05 -15.95
CA ILE A 642 -25.28 -11.15 -15.22
C ILE A 642 -24.25 -11.74 -16.18
N GLU A 643 -23.05 -11.18 -16.19
CA GLU A 643 -21.93 -11.59 -17.01
C GLU A 643 -20.79 -12.09 -16.13
N VAL A 644 -20.19 -13.23 -16.52
CA VAL A 644 -18.92 -13.69 -15.96
C VAL A 644 -17.80 -12.97 -16.69
N GLU A 645 -17.05 -12.11 -15.99
CA GLU A 645 -15.87 -11.44 -16.58
C GLU A 645 -14.70 -12.42 -16.68
N ASN A 646 -14.34 -13.03 -15.55
CA ASN A 646 -13.26 -14.01 -15.47
C ASN A 646 -13.52 -15.03 -14.35
N ILE A 647 -12.70 -16.08 -14.34
CA ILE A 647 -12.62 -17.05 -13.26
C ILE A 647 -11.18 -17.15 -12.77
N ARG A 648 -11.02 -17.47 -11.49
CA ARG A 648 -9.73 -17.64 -10.86
C ARG A 648 -9.73 -18.80 -9.89
N LEU A 649 -8.56 -19.46 -9.82
CA LEU A 649 -8.30 -20.54 -8.89
C LEU A 649 -7.01 -20.25 -8.13
N ILE A 650 -7.03 -20.52 -6.83
CA ILE A 650 -5.84 -20.48 -5.96
C ILE A 650 -5.56 -21.90 -5.49
N ALA A 651 -4.36 -22.39 -5.82
CA ALA A 651 -3.83 -23.63 -5.29
C ALA A 651 -2.71 -23.32 -4.29
N ALA A 652 -2.68 -24.05 -3.16
CA ALA A 652 -1.78 -23.78 -2.06
C ALA A 652 -1.13 -25.06 -1.51
N GLN A 653 0.04 -24.89 -0.88
CA GLN A 653 0.67 -25.91 -0.07
C GLN A 653 -0.14 -26.14 1.21
N LYS A 654 -0.40 -27.41 1.58
CA LYS A 654 -0.97 -27.76 2.87
C LYS A 654 -0.05 -27.32 4.00
N GLN A 655 -0.59 -26.63 5.00
CA GLN A 655 0.10 -26.37 6.25
C GLN A 655 -0.30 -27.42 7.29
N ASP A 656 0.64 -27.79 8.15
CA ASP A 656 0.29 -28.50 9.37
C ASP A 656 -0.54 -27.55 10.24
N THR A 657 -1.76 -27.97 10.57
CA THR A 657 -2.64 -27.21 11.45
C THR A 657 -1.99 -27.11 12.81
N PHE A 658 -1.56 -25.91 13.18
CA PHE A 658 -1.23 -25.63 14.58
C PHE A 658 -2.51 -25.72 15.39
N GLU A 659 -2.59 -26.67 16.34
CA GLU A 659 -3.67 -26.68 17.33
C GLU A 659 -3.68 -25.33 18.07
N GLU A 660 -4.82 -24.64 18.03
CA GLU A 660 -5.06 -23.47 18.86
C GLU A 660 -4.94 -23.91 20.33
N LYS A 661 -3.84 -23.53 20.98
CA LYS A 661 -3.78 -23.64 22.44
C LYS A 661 -4.89 -22.75 23.01
N SER A 662 -5.80 -23.37 23.76
CA SER A 662 -6.93 -22.68 24.38
C SER A 662 -6.47 -21.39 25.08
N ARG A 663 -7.26 -20.33 24.92
CA ARG A 663 -7.04 -19.05 25.63
C ARG A 663 -6.97 -19.31 27.12
N VAL A 664 -5.79 -19.15 27.70
CA VAL A 664 -5.64 -19.09 29.17
C VAL A 664 -6.06 -17.70 29.59
N VAL A 665 -7.07 -17.61 30.46
CA VAL A 665 -7.44 -16.35 31.12
C VAL A 665 -6.32 -16.00 32.07
N LEU A 666 -5.49 -15.02 31.73
CA LEU A 666 -4.39 -14.57 32.57
C LEU A 666 -4.90 -13.71 33.74
N THR A 667 -4.39 -13.96 34.89
CA THR A 667 -4.64 -13.09 36.08
C THR A 667 -3.98 -11.73 35.81
N LYS A 668 -4.75 -10.65 35.93
CA LYS A 668 -4.23 -9.28 35.78
C LYS A 668 -3.25 -8.99 36.92
N LYS A 669 -2.05 -8.49 36.53
CA LYS A 669 -1.00 -8.04 37.44
C LYS A 669 -0.66 -6.60 37.11
N GLN A 670 -0.61 -5.69 38.07
CA GLN A 670 -0.19 -4.32 37.83
C GLN A 670 1.28 -4.30 37.41
N ALA A 671 1.61 -3.68 36.27
CA ALA A 671 2.97 -3.52 35.79
C ALA A 671 3.76 -2.54 36.68
N ILE A 672 5.07 -2.80 36.84
CA ILE A 672 5.99 -1.90 37.55
C ILE A 672 6.76 -1.09 36.51
N PRO A 673 6.75 0.27 36.59
CA PRO A 673 7.49 1.08 35.62
C PRO A 673 9.00 0.95 35.84
N SER A 674 9.75 1.02 34.72
CA SER A 674 11.22 1.04 34.74
C SER A 674 11.76 2.39 35.24
N HIS A 675 11.17 3.47 34.74
CA HIS A 675 11.50 4.86 35.06
C HIS A 675 10.35 5.79 34.69
N THR A 676 10.53 7.09 34.89
CA THR A 676 9.56 8.12 34.51
C THR A 676 10.21 9.16 33.62
N ILE A 677 9.41 9.82 32.75
CA ILE A 677 9.81 10.94 31.92
C ILE A 677 8.74 12.03 31.94
N GLN A 678 9.07 13.24 31.48
CA GLN A 678 8.11 14.33 31.29
C GLN A 678 7.44 14.21 29.92
N ALA A 679 6.12 14.29 29.86
CA ALA A 679 5.34 14.34 28.63
C ALA A 679 4.22 15.36 28.71
N TRP A 680 3.85 15.91 27.55
CA TRP A 680 2.72 16.81 27.43
C TRP A 680 1.42 16.02 27.31
N VAL A 681 0.55 16.17 28.30
CA VAL A 681 -0.71 15.42 28.43
C VAL A 681 -1.79 16.37 28.92
N ASP A 682 -2.94 16.45 28.21
CA ASP A 682 -4.10 17.27 28.56
C ASP A 682 -3.74 18.74 28.86
N GLY A 683 -2.89 19.35 28.04
CA GLY A 683 -2.56 20.77 28.15
C GLY A 683 -1.53 21.12 29.21
N GLN A 684 -0.81 20.13 29.79
CA GLN A 684 0.24 20.38 30.77
C GLN A 684 1.34 19.33 30.73
N TRP A 685 2.54 19.70 31.17
CA TRP A 685 3.65 18.77 31.37
C TRP A 685 3.42 17.94 32.61
N GLN A 686 3.49 16.60 32.46
CA GLN A 686 3.28 15.64 33.57
C GLN A 686 4.36 14.57 33.56
N GLU A 687 4.66 14.05 34.74
CA GLU A 687 5.52 12.87 34.86
C GLU A 687 4.71 11.61 34.49
N ILE A 688 5.21 10.83 33.55
CA ILE A 688 4.58 9.62 33.05
C ILE A 688 5.46 8.39 33.27
N SER A 689 4.85 7.22 33.39
CA SER A 689 5.56 5.94 33.58
C SER A 689 6.05 5.38 32.24
N VAL A 690 7.26 4.83 32.26
CA VAL A 690 7.87 4.11 31.12
C VAL A 690 8.08 2.66 31.50
N PHE A 691 7.64 1.75 30.66
CA PHE A 691 7.74 0.31 30.83
C PHE A 691 8.61 -0.30 29.73
N LEU A 692 9.51 -1.20 30.09
CA LEU A 692 10.30 -2.00 29.15
C LEU A 692 9.61 -3.35 28.95
N ARG A 693 9.20 -3.67 27.71
CA ARG A 693 8.41 -4.87 27.41
C ARG A 693 9.10 -6.15 27.86
N GLU A 694 10.42 -6.23 27.73
CA GLU A 694 11.23 -7.38 28.15
C GLU A 694 11.23 -7.65 29.67
N GLN A 695 10.85 -6.64 30.48
CA GLN A 695 10.77 -6.74 31.95
C GLN A 695 9.36 -7.07 32.42
N LEU A 696 8.37 -7.13 31.51
CA LEU A 696 6.98 -7.39 31.88
C LEU A 696 6.66 -8.88 31.76
N GLU A 697 5.89 -9.38 32.76
CA GLU A 697 5.38 -10.74 32.78
C GLU A 697 4.05 -10.86 32.01
N GLU A 698 3.69 -12.08 31.67
CA GLU A 698 2.35 -12.39 31.13
C GLU A 698 1.25 -11.95 32.11
N GLY A 699 0.20 -11.32 31.58
CA GLY A 699 -0.87 -10.74 32.37
C GLY A 699 -0.58 -9.36 32.95
N SER A 700 0.62 -8.78 32.73
CA SER A 700 0.92 -7.40 33.14
C SER A 700 -0.05 -6.41 32.53
N VAL A 701 -0.54 -5.46 33.31
CA VAL A 701 -1.50 -4.43 32.95
C VAL A 701 -0.90 -3.05 33.11
N ILE A 702 -1.05 -2.21 32.10
CA ILE A 702 -0.66 -0.79 32.08
C ILE A 702 -1.92 0.04 31.80
N THR A 703 -2.18 1.04 32.62
CA THR A 703 -3.30 1.96 32.47
C THR A 703 -2.85 3.41 32.54
N GLY A 704 -3.66 4.31 32.00
CA GLY A 704 -3.38 5.74 32.02
C GLY A 704 -2.43 6.18 30.92
N PHE A 705 -1.87 7.40 31.01
CA PHE A 705 -0.89 7.82 30.01
C PHE A 705 0.50 7.25 30.35
N ALA A 706 1.02 6.38 29.49
CA ALA A 706 2.28 5.68 29.72
C ALA A 706 2.98 5.30 28.40
N LEU A 707 4.28 5.03 28.44
CA LEU A 707 5.04 4.47 27.33
C LEU A 707 5.38 3.01 27.57
N LEU A 708 5.17 2.17 26.55
CA LEU A 708 5.72 0.82 26.47
C LEU A 708 6.81 0.81 25.41
N LEU A 709 8.06 0.57 25.84
CA LEU A 709 9.21 0.47 24.94
C LEU A 709 9.50 -0.99 24.63
N ASP A 710 9.59 -1.29 23.36
CA ASP A 710 10.10 -2.54 22.80
C ASP A 710 11.42 -2.29 22.10
N ARG A 711 12.17 -3.33 21.79
CA ARG A 711 13.50 -3.24 21.16
C ARG A 711 13.50 -2.42 19.85
N PHE A 712 12.40 -2.46 19.08
CA PHE A 712 12.30 -1.83 17.76
C PHE A 712 11.04 -0.97 17.57
N SER A 713 10.28 -0.70 18.64
CA SER A 713 9.07 0.11 18.59
C SER A 713 8.75 0.77 19.93
N THR A 714 8.00 1.86 19.88
CA THR A 714 7.46 2.56 21.05
C THR A 714 5.95 2.62 20.93
N THR A 715 5.24 2.31 22.01
CA THR A 715 3.79 2.45 22.10
C THR A 715 3.41 3.44 23.18
N VAL A 716 2.48 4.35 22.85
CA VAL A 716 1.83 5.25 23.81
C VAL A 716 0.50 4.64 24.22
N VAL A 717 0.35 4.37 25.51
CA VAL A 717 -0.93 3.99 26.11
C VAL A 717 -1.63 5.28 26.50
N GLU A 718 -2.63 5.70 25.75
CA GLU A 718 -3.38 6.93 26.01
C GLU A 718 -4.35 6.78 27.19
N LYS A 719 -4.79 7.91 27.77
CA LYS A 719 -5.86 7.90 28.78
C LYS A 719 -7.13 7.24 28.22
N GLY A 720 -7.81 6.45 29.05
CA GLY A 720 -8.98 5.69 28.61
C GLY A 720 -8.66 4.37 27.91
N TRP A 721 -7.38 3.98 27.88
CA TRP A 721 -6.94 2.69 27.37
C TRP A 721 -6.26 1.86 28.45
N GLU A 722 -6.51 0.56 28.43
CA GLU A 722 -5.83 -0.46 29.23
C GLU A 722 -5.06 -1.40 28.31
N LEU A 723 -3.77 -1.53 28.54
CA LEU A 723 -2.92 -2.51 27.86
C LEU A 723 -2.73 -3.73 28.75
N GLN A 724 -2.91 -4.93 28.19
CA GLN A 724 -2.61 -6.21 28.87
C GLN A 724 -1.69 -7.06 27.98
N LEU A 725 -0.64 -7.63 28.58
CA LEU A 725 0.21 -8.62 27.93
C LEU A 725 -0.46 -9.99 27.92
N SER A 726 -0.50 -10.63 26.73
CA SER A 726 -1.01 -11.97 26.52
C SER A 726 0.06 -13.05 26.72
N ASN A 727 -0.37 -14.32 26.81
CA ASN A 727 0.52 -15.47 26.96
C ASN A 727 1.42 -15.77 25.74
N ASN A 728 1.15 -15.16 24.59
CA ASN A 728 1.97 -15.26 23.38
C ASN A 728 2.89 -14.04 23.19
N GLY A 729 3.01 -13.20 24.23
CA GLY A 729 3.82 -11.99 24.21
C GLY A 729 3.24 -10.80 23.44
N ALA A 730 2.08 -10.93 22.77
CA ALA A 730 1.40 -9.78 22.17
C ALA A 730 0.76 -8.90 23.25
N ALA A 731 0.69 -7.59 23.02
CA ALA A 731 -0.03 -6.66 23.89
C ALA A 731 -1.39 -6.30 23.29
N ILE A 732 -2.43 -6.36 24.09
CA ILE A 732 -3.79 -5.99 23.70
C ILE A 732 -4.20 -4.75 24.45
N LEU A 733 -4.53 -3.66 23.73
CA LEU A 733 -5.15 -2.49 24.31
C LEU A 733 -6.66 -2.58 24.12
N THR A 734 -7.37 -2.29 25.19
CA THR A 734 -8.83 -2.22 25.21
C THR A 734 -9.25 -0.84 25.73
N LYS A 735 -10.20 -0.22 25.03
CA LYS A 735 -10.77 1.05 25.46
C LYS A 735 -11.60 0.84 26.72
N ILE A 736 -11.29 1.60 27.76
CA ILE A 736 -12.07 1.62 28.99
C ILE A 736 -13.18 2.65 28.81
N ASP A 737 -14.44 2.32 29.16
CA ASP A 737 -15.56 3.26 29.09
C ASP A 737 -15.31 4.41 30.08
N THR A 738 -14.71 5.48 29.62
CA THR A 738 -14.67 6.77 30.29
C THR A 738 -15.73 7.66 29.64
N VAL A 739 -16.55 8.27 30.47
CA VAL A 739 -17.53 9.29 30.04
C VAL A 739 -16.78 10.31 29.16
N LEU A 740 -17.08 10.34 27.88
CA LEU A 740 -16.53 11.31 26.95
C LEU A 740 -16.92 12.70 27.45
N GLN A 741 -15.97 13.47 27.94
CA GLN A 741 -16.15 14.91 28.04
C GLN A 741 -16.25 15.44 26.62
N GLU A 742 -17.42 15.98 26.25
CA GLU A 742 -17.58 16.71 25.01
C GLU A 742 -16.56 17.85 25.00
N LYS A 743 -15.56 17.74 24.12
CA LYS A 743 -14.64 18.85 23.85
C LYS A 743 -15.49 20.00 23.32
N VAL A 744 -15.58 21.09 24.10
CA VAL A 744 -16.17 22.34 23.63
C VAL A 744 -15.31 22.80 22.45
N ILE A 745 -15.89 22.78 21.25
CA ILE A 745 -15.24 23.30 20.06
C ILE A 745 -15.14 24.81 20.23
N SER A 746 -13.91 25.35 20.30
CA SER A 746 -13.67 26.79 20.30
C SER A 746 -14.19 27.37 18.98
N THR A 747 -14.84 28.53 19.06
CA THR A 747 -15.32 29.30 17.88
C THR A 747 -14.21 30.17 17.27
N GLU A 748 -13.03 30.17 17.83
CA GLU A 748 -11.85 30.88 17.29
C GLU A 748 -11.28 30.12 16.10
N GLN A 749 -10.73 30.85 15.13
CA GLN A 749 -10.08 30.25 13.94
C GLN A 749 -8.86 29.43 14.37
N ASP A 750 -9.04 28.14 14.51
CA ASP A 750 -7.99 27.18 14.79
C ASP A 750 -7.42 26.64 13.47
N ILE A 751 -6.16 26.96 13.20
CA ILE A 751 -5.41 26.57 12.00
C ILE A 751 -5.42 25.04 11.82
N THR A 752 -5.40 24.29 12.91
CA THR A 752 -5.47 22.82 12.91
C THR A 752 -6.84 22.32 12.50
N GLN A 753 -7.91 22.91 13.03
CA GLN A 753 -9.29 22.50 12.70
C GLN A 753 -9.63 22.76 11.24
N LEU A 754 -9.13 23.83 10.66
CA LEU A 754 -9.33 24.12 9.23
C LEU A 754 -8.84 22.97 8.35
N GLU A 755 -7.63 22.48 8.56
CA GLU A 755 -7.08 21.37 7.79
C GLU A 755 -7.84 20.05 8.05
N LEU A 756 -8.20 19.77 9.31
CA LEU A 756 -8.98 18.58 9.66
C LEU A 756 -10.33 18.54 8.98
N PHE A 757 -11.09 19.64 9.00
CA PHE A 757 -12.40 19.70 8.34
C PHE A 757 -12.27 19.69 6.82
N THR A 758 -11.27 20.38 6.26
CA THR A 758 -11.00 20.35 4.81
C THR A 758 -10.78 18.91 4.35
N ASN A 759 -9.89 18.16 5.01
CA ASN A 759 -9.62 16.76 4.65
C ASN A 759 -10.86 15.88 4.79
N ARG A 760 -11.66 16.04 5.84
CA ARG A 760 -12.90 15.27 6.04
C ARG A 760 -13.95 15.55 4.96
N PHE A 761 -14.18 16.80 4.61
CA PHE A 761 -15.15 17.14 3.57
C PHE A 761 -14.70 16.71 2.19
N MET A 762 -13.40 16.83 1.86
CA MET A 762 -12.84 16.32 0.61
C MET A 762 -13.02 14.80 0.53
N SER A 763 -12.70 14.08 1.59
CA SER A 763 -12.87 12.61 1.66
C SER A 763 -14.33 12.17 1.44
N ILE A 764 -15.30 12.89 1.97
CA ILE A 764 -16.74 12.59 1.72
C ILE A 764 -17.04 12.74 0.22
N ALA A 765 -16.61 13.84 -0.41
CA ALA A 765 -16.85 14.08 -1.84
C ALA A 765 -16.17 13.01 -2.71
N ASP A 766 -14.93 12.62 -2.38
CA ASP A 766 -14.19 11.56 -3.08
C ASP A 766 -14.89 10.20 -2.96
N ASN A 767 -15.35 9.82 -1.76
CA ASN A 767 -16.09 8.57 -1.54
C ASN A 767 -17.42 8.55 -2.32
N MET A 768 -18.14 9.68 -2.42
CA MET A 768 -19.31 9.79 -3.29
C MET A 768 -18.94 9.52 -4.76
N GLY A 769 -17.81 10.06 -5.22
CA GLY A 769 -17.31 9.84 -6.58
C GLY A 769 -16.95 8.38 -6.86
N VAL A 770 -16.26 7.71 -5.95
CA VAL A 770 -15.91 6.28 -6.06
C VAL A 770 -17.18 5.41 -6.16
N LEU A 771 -18.18 5.68 -5.31
CA LEU A 771 -19.44 4.94 -5.35
C LEU A 771 -20.18 5.17 -6.68
N LEU A 772 -20.24 6.41 -7.14
CA LEU A 772 -20.88 6.78 -8.41
C LEU A 772 -20.21 6.08 -9.59
N GLN A 773 -18.89 6.07 -9.67
CA GLN A 773 -18.12 5.38 -10.71
C GLN A 773 -18.45 3.89 -10.75
N ARG A 774 -18.44 3.23 -9.59
CA ARG A 774 -18.69 1.77 -9.47
C ARG A 774 -20.10 1.35 -9.87
N THR A 775 -21.09 2.20 -9.60
CA THR A 775 -22.50 1.91 -9.90
C THR A 775 -22.91 2.34 -11.30
N SER A 776 -22.11 3.18 -11.97
CA SER A 776 -22.46 3.72 -13.28
C SER A 776 -22.40 2.69 -14.40
N LEU A 777 -23.29 2.87 -15.37
CA LEU A 777 -23.32 2.14 -16.64
C LEU A 777 -22.78 2.96 -17.80
N SER A 778 -22.75 4.28 -17.66
CA SER A 778 -22.22 5.20 -18.66
C SER A 778 -20.71 5.08 -18.77
N VAL A 779 -20.21 4.88 -19.99
CA VAL A 779 -18.77 4.83 -20.29
C VAL A 779 -18.08 6.13 -19.90
N ASN A 780 -18.72 7.27 -20.06
CA ASN A 780 -18.17 8.56 -19.67
C ASN A 780 -17.93 8.66 -18.17
N VAL A 781 -18.86 8.16 -17.38
CA VAL A 781 -18.75 8.18 -15.90
C VAL A 781 -17.72 7.17 -15.42
N LYS A 782 -17.80 5.90 -15.87
CA LYS A 782 -16.99 4.81 -15.32
C LYS A 782 -15.54 4.80 -15.81
N GLU A 783 -15.27 5.22 -17.07
CA GLU A 783 -13.95 5.14 -17.68
C GLU A 783 -13.26 6.50 -17.79
N ARG A 784 -14.01 7.53 -18.19
CA ARG A 784 -13.47 8.88 -18.37
C ARG A 784 -13.54 9.75 -17.13
N LEU A 785 -14.23 9.28 -16.07
CA LEU A 785 -14.49 10.03 -14.83
C LEU A 785 -15.14 11.38 -15.10
N ASP A 786 -16.02 11.43 -16.13
CA ASP A 786 -16.70 12.67 -16.54
C ASP A 786 -17.93 12.91 -15.65
N PHE A 787 -17.63 13.22 -14.40
CA PHE A 787 -18.60 13.56 -13.37
C PHE A 787 -17.96 14.42 -12.28
N SER A 788 -18.79 14.97 -11.39
CA SER A 788 -18.33 15.68 -10.20
C SER A 788 -19.27 15.41 -9.03
N CYS A 789 -18.70 15.30 -7.83
CA CYS A 789 -19.42 15.22 -6.57
C CYS A 789 -19.04 16.41 -5.70
N ALA A 790 -20.01 17.07 -5.09
CA ALA A 790 -19.77 18.26 -4.29
C ALA A 790 -20.61 18.29 -3.02
N LEU A 791 -20.06 18.95 -1.99
CA LEU A 791 -20.73 19.32 -0.77
C LEU A 791 -20.94 20.84 -0.78
N LEU A 792 -22.16 21.26 -0.55
CA LEU A 792 -22.52 22.67 -0.44
C LEU A 792 -23.07 22.96 0.96
N ASP A 793 -22.87 24.17 1.44
CA ASP A 793 -23.46 24.64 2.71
C ASP A 793 -24.98 24.87 2.58
N HIS A 794 -25.61 25.35 3.65
CA HIS A 794 -27.05 25.65 3.67
C HIS A 794 -27.46 26.84 2.78
N HIS A 795 -26.49 27.66 2.31
CA HIS A 795 -26.65 28.70 1.31
C HIS A 795 -26.40 28.25 -0.12
N ALA A 796 -26.08 26.94 -0.29
CA ALA A 796 -25.66 26.35 -1.53
C ALA A 796 -24.34 26.94 -2.08
N GLU A 797 -23.42 27.30 -1.18
CA GLU A 797 -22.06 27.67 -1.50
C GLU A 797 -21.17 26.45 -1.42
N LEU A 798 -20.16 26.35 -2.30
CA LEU A 798 -19.29 25.19 -2.40
C LEU A 798 -18.36 25.08 -1.20
N ILE A 799 -18.41 23.94 -0.46
CA ILE A 799 -17.50 23.62 0.64
C ILE A 799 -16.39 22.72 0.14
N ALA A 800 -16.74 21.62 -0.54
CA ALA A 800 -15.78 20.64 -1.03
C ALA A 800 -16.28 20.03 -2.35
N ASN A 801 -15.33 19.65 -3.20
CA ASN A 801 -15.62 19.05 -4.50
C ASN A 801 -14.59 17.94 -4.79
N ALA A 802 -15.05 16.77 -5.22
CA ALA A 802 -14.17 15.72 -5.71
C ALA A 802 -13.53 16.15 -7.05
N PRO A 803 -12.21 16.09 -7.18
CA PRO A 803 -11.47 16.67 -8.29
C PRO A 803 -11.48 15.77 -9.54
N HIS A 804 -12.65 15.48 -10.13
CA HIS A 804 -12.75 14.66 -11.34
C HIS A 804 -12.75 15.50 -12.62
N ILE A 805 -13.61 16.53 -12.71
CA ILE A 805 -13.69 17.44 -13.88
C ILE A 805 -13.78 18.90 -13.45
N PRO A 806 -12.85 19.78 -13.87
CA PRO A 806 -12.82 21.19 -13.47
C PRO A 806 -14.02 22.01 -13.95
N VAL A 807 -14.59 21.69 -15.10
CA VAL A 807 -15.66 22.47 -15.74
C VAL A 807 -16.94 22.55 -14.88
N HIS A 808 -17.17 21.57 -14.02
CA HIS A 808 -18.34 21.55 -13.14
C HIS A 808 -18.17 22.40 -11.87
N LEU A 809 -16.93 22.77 -11.50
CA LEU A 809 -16.58 23.35 -10.20
C LEU A 809 -17.42 24.59 -9.85
N GLY A 810 -17.47 25.58 -10.72
CA GLY A 810 -18.22 26.82 -10.47
C GLY A 810 -19.74 26.72 -10.71
N SER A 811 -20.18 25.71 -11.46
CA SER A 811 -21.58 25.62 -11.93
C SER A 811 -22.51 24.88 -10.97
N LEU A 812 -22.00 24.00 -10.09
CA LEU A 812 -22.82 23.19 -9.18
C LEU A 812 -23.57 24.06 -8.16
N GLY A 813 -22.87 24.96 -7.46
CA GLY A 813 -23.51 25.87 -6.52
C GLY A 813 -24.55 26.82 -7.19
N VAL A 814 -24.23 27.31 -8.39
CA VAL A 814 -25.17 28.12 -9.18
C VAL A 814 -26.44 27.34 -9.54
N CYS A 815 -26.30 26.09 -9.94
CA CYS A 815 -27.40 25.20 -10.26
C CYS A 815 -28.32 25.02 -9.04
N VAL A 816 -27.75 24.69 -7.88
CA VAL A 816 -28.54 24.50 -6.65
C VAL A 816 -29.28 25.78 -6.23
N ARG A 817 -28.61 26.94 -6.21
CA ARG A 817 -29.25 28.21 -5.86
C ARG A 817 -30.42 28.58 -6.79
N LYS A 818 -30.24 28.40 -8.10
CA LYS A 818 -31.31 28.62 -9.08
C LYS A 818 -32.50 27.66 -8.91
N LEU A 819 -32.21 26.40 -8.56
CA LEU A 819 -33.25 25.43 -8.29
C LEU A 819 -34.00 25.72 -7.00
N LEU A 820 -33.32 26.06 -5.92
CA LEU A 820 -33.93 26.39 -4.62
C LEU A 820 -34.80 27.62 -4.64
N ALA A 821 -34.58 28.55 -5.59
CA ALA A 821 -35.47 29.67 -5.82
C ALA A 821 -36.89 29.25 -6.29
N GLN A 822 -37.07 28.03 -6.78
CA GLN A 822 -38.35 27.52 -7.32
C GLN A 822 -38.84 26.26 -6.60
N VAL A 823 -37.96 25.49 -5.93
CA VAL A 823 -38.28 24.20 -5.32
C VAL A 823 -37.79 24.20 -3.87
N THR A 824 -38.66 23.83 -2.94
CA THR A 824 -38.28 23.62 -1.54
C THR A 824 -37.99 22.11 -1.33
N LEU A 825 -36.82 21.78 -0.84
CA LEU A 825 -36.42 20.42 -0.56
C LEU A 825 -36.56 20.09 0.94
N LYS A 826 -37.17 18.97 1.24
CA LYS A 826 -37.35 18.41 2.59
C LYS A 826 -36.36 17.24 2.79
N LYS A 827 -36.14 16.82 4.03
CA LYS A 827 -35.36 15.64 4.37
C LYS A 827 -35.83 14.42 3.57
N GLY A 828 -34.90 13.78 2.86
CA GLY A 828 -35.16 12.59 2.04
C GLY A 828 -35.63 12.88 0.61
N ASP A 829 -35.81 14.14 0.23
CA ASP A 829 -36.11 14.50 -1.16
C ASP A 829 -34.83 14.43 -2.02
N ILE A 830 -35.00 14.03 -3.27
CA ILE A 830 -33.95 14.07 -4.30
C ILE A 830 -34.54 14.69 -5.55
N VAL A 831 -33.89 15.70 -6.10
CA VAL A 831 -34.29 16.35 -7.36
C VAL A 831 -33.26 16.07 -8.44
N ILE A 832 -33.74 15.81 -9.67
CA ILE A 832 -32.93 15.62 -10.86
C ILE A 832 -33.22 16.70 -11.88
N THR A 833 -32.19 17.21 -12.56
CA THR A 833 -32.32 18.17 -13.68
C THR A 833 -31.08 18.16 -14.56
N ASN A 834 -31.26 18.46 -15.85
CA ASN A 834 -30.16 18.81 -16.78
C ASN A 834 -30.43 20.12 -17.50
N HIS A 835 -31.53 20.84 -17.13
CA HIS A 835 -32.01 21.96 -17.88
C HIS A 835 -31.05 23.20 -17.76
N PRO A 836 -30.53 23.77 -18.87
CA PRO A 836 -29.55 24.88 -18.85
C PRO A 836 -30.01 26.12 -18.08
N LYS A 837 -31.33 26.39 -18.02
CA LYS A 837 -31.90 27.48 -17.23
C LYS A 837 -31.52 27.41 -15.75
N PHE A 838 -31.27 26.19 -15.22
CA PHE A 838 -30.92 25.96 -13.83
C PHE A 838 -29.42 25.78 -13.62
N GLY A 839 -28.58 26.25 -14.56
CA GLY A 839 -27.11 26.21 -14.42
C GLY A 839 -26.44 24.93 -14.96
N GLY A 840 -27.15 24.14 -15.77
CA GLY A 840 -26.54 23.12 -16.60
C GLY A 840 -25.72 23.76 -17.71
N SER A 841 -24.56 23.18 -18.06
CA SER A 841 -23.73 23.66 -19.17
C SER A 841 -24.30 23.20 -20.52
N HIS A 842 -24.76 21.95 -20.59
CA HIS A 842 -25.39 21.28 -21.72
C HIS A 842 -26.25 20.10 -21.23
N LEU A 843 -27.12 19.55 -22.10
CA LEU A 843 -28.08 18.51 -21.69
C LEU A 843 -27.46 17.20 -21.18
N PRO A 844 -26.29 16.76 -21.67
CA PRO A 844 -25.62 15.59 -21.09
C PRO A 844 -25.32 15.70 -19.59
N ASP A 845 -25.18 16.90 -19.02
CA ASP A 845 -24.84 17.15 -17.62
C ASP A 845 -26.05 16.97 -16.69
N VAL A 846 -26.42 15.72 -16.43
CA VAL A 846 -27.49 15.38 -15.50
C VAL A 846 -27.05 15.60 -14.06
N THR A 847 -27.79 16.42 -13.32
CA THR A 847 -27.47 16.81 -11.94
C THR A 847 -28.51 16.27 -10.96
N LEU A 848 -28.06 15.64 -9.89
CA LEU A 848 -28.84 15.18 -8.74
C LEU A 848 -28.52 16.04 -7.52
N ILE A 849 -29.54 16.44 -6.76
CA ILE A 849 -29.42 17.32 -5.60
C ILE A 849 -30.24 16.74 -4.45
N ALA A 850 -29.63 16.60 -3.27
CA ALA A 850 -30.30 16.17 -2.06
C ALA A 850 -29.90 17.05 -0.86
N PRO A 851 -30.84 17.43 0.03
CA PRO A 851 -30.55 18.17 1.25
C PRO A 851 -30.06 17.26 2.36
N VAL A 852 -29.14 17.75 3.15
CA VAL A 852 -28.58 17.05 4.32
C VAL A 852 -29.06 17.73 5.59
N TYR A 853 -29.69 16.96 6.47
CA TYR A 853 -30.21 17.45 7.76
C TYR A 853 -29.46 16.80 8.93
N THR A 854 -29.53 17.45 10.09
CA THR A 854 -29.04 16.86 11.35
C THR A 854 -29.69 15.50 11.61
N LYS A 855 -29.08 14.67 12.48
CA LYS A 855 -29.59 13.33 12.84
C LYS A 855 -31.07 13.40 13.28
N HIS A 856 -31.45 14.42 14.03
CA HIS A 856 -32.84 14.63 14.49
C HIS A 856 -33.75 15.22 13.39
N GLY A 857 -33.19 15.70 12.27
CA GLY A 857 -33.96 16.21 11.14
C GLY A 857 -34.53 17.62 11.29
N ASP A 858 -34.07 18.34 12.28
CA ASP A 858 -34.56 19.67 12.66
C ASP A 858 -33.80 20.84 11.99
N LYS A 859 -32.54 20.60 11.59
CA LYS A 859 -31.71 21.66 11.00
C LYS A 859 -31.09 21.20 9.70
N LEU A 860 -31.23 22.02 8.65
CA LEU A 860 -30.52 21.83 7.38
C LEU A 860 -29.04 22.17 7.58
N ILE A 861 -28.15 21.21 7.20
CA ILE A 861 -26.68 21.35 7.25
C ILE A 861 -26.19 21.93 5.92
N GLY A 862 -26.68 21.38 4.81
CA GLY A 862 -26.25 21.72 3.46
C GLY A 862 -26.84 20.79 2.42
N TYR A 863 -26.15 20.68 1.28
CA TYR A 863 -26.61 19.85 0.16
C TYR A 863 -25.46 18.97 -0.35
N VAL A 864 -25.81 17.73 -0.78
CA VAL A 864 -24.96 16.88 -1.58
C VAL A 864 -25.41 16.92 -3.02
N VAL A 865 -24.45 17.04 -3.93
CA VAL A 865 -24.73 17.23 -5.36
C VAL A 865 -23.79 16.34 -6.15
N ASN A 866 -24.32 15.65 -7.16
CA ASN A 866 -23.52 15.05 -8.20
C ASN A 866 -23.99 15.47 -9.59
N ARG A 867 -23.07 15.53 -10.53
CA ARG A 867 -23.32 15.82 -11.93
C ARG A 867 -22.55 14.84 -12.78
N CYS A 868 -23.24 14.18 -13.72
CA CYS A 868 -22.67 13.20 -14.61
C CYS A 868 -22.91 13.56 -16.05
N HIS A 869 -21.90 13.39 -16.90
CA HIS A 869 -22.00 13.60 -18.32
C HIS A 869 -22.47 12.31 -19.03
N HIS A 870 -23.66 12.37 -19.61
CA HIS A 870 -24.31 11.27 -20.32
C HIS A 870 -24.37 11.53 -21.83
N SER A 871 -23.43 10.98 -22.60
CA SER A 871 -23.47 11.08 -24.07
C SER A 871 -24.68 10.38 -24.70
N GLU A 872 -25.33 9.51 -23.93
CA GLU A 872 -26.52 8.73 -24.27
C GLU A 872 -27.86 9.43 -23.94
N ILE A 873 -27.86 10.75 -23.71
CA ILE A 873 -29.08 11.49 -23.31
C ILE A 873 -30.12 11.65 -24.45
N GLY A 874 -29.88 11.11 -25.60
CA GLY A 874 -30.73 11.23 -26.78
C GLY A 874 -30.24 12.30 -27.76
N GLY A 875 -31.18 12.84 -28.54
CA GLY A 875 -30.85 13.81 -29.57
C GLY A 875 -30.62 13.18 -30.95
N ILE A 876 -30.20 14.02 -31.94
CA ILE A 876 -30.00 13.57 -33.32
C ILE A 876 -28.81 12.63 -33.51
N ARG A 877 -27.85 12.65 -32.58
CA ARG A 877 -26.71 11.71 -32.49
C ARG A 877 -26.15 11.66 -31.07
N PRO A 878 -25.59 10.53 -30.65
CA PRO A 878 -24.86 10.44 -29.37
C PRO A 878 -23.64 11.34 -29.44
N ALA A 879 -23.57 12.35 -28.60
CA ALA A 879 -22.41 13.23 -28.44
C ALA A 879 -22.62 14.19 -27.27
N SER A 880 -21.55 14.90 -26.87
CA SER A 880 -21.65 15.98 -25.89
C SER A 880 -22.42 17.19 -26.43
N MET A 881 -22.17 17.56 -27.68
CA MET A 881 -22.82 18.69 -28.37
C MET A 881 -22.94 18.36 -29.88
N PRO A 882 -24.10 17.91 -30.35
CA PRO A 882 -24.30 17.66 -31.76
C PRO A 882 -24.17 18.97 -32.56
N PRO A 883 -23.20 19.09 -33.49
CA PRO A 883 -22.90 20.37 -34.14
C PRO A 883 -24.00 20.84 -35.08
N ASP A 884 -24.89 19.94 -35.51
CA ASP A 884 -26.00 20.22 -36.43
C ASP A 884 -27.31 20.53 -35.68
N ALA A 885 -27.35 20.43 -34.37
CA ALA A 885 -28.54 20.66 -33.56
C ALA A 885 -28.94 22.16 -33.60
N LYS A 886 -30.23 22.43 -33.76
CA LYS A 886 -30.82 23.78 -33.88
C LYS A 886 -31.62 24.16 -32.67
N ASN A 887 -31.94 23.22 -31.81
CA ASN A 887 -32.72 23.40 -30.58
C ASN A 887 -32.44 22.30 -29.57
N LEU A 888 -32.90 22.53 -28.31
CA LEU A 888 -32.66 21.60 -27.21
C LEU A 888 -33.21 20.18 -27.45
N ALA A 889 -34.31 20.03 -28.17
CA ALA A 889 -34.88 18.70 -28.44
C ALA A 889 -34.00 17.88 -29.40
N GLU A 890 -33.25 18.53 -30.26
CA GLU A 890 -32.26 17.91 -31.13
C GLU A 890 -30.94 17.57 -30.41
N GLU A 891 -30.64 18.28 -29.31
CA GLU A 891 -29.49 18.01 -28.46
C GLU A 891 -29.73 16.84 -27.50
N GLY A 892 -30.96 16.62 -27.05
CA GLY A 892 -31.28 15.52 -26.16
C GLY A 892 -32.56 15.73 -25.33
N VAL A 893 -32.74 14.84 -24.37
CA VAL A 893 -33.89 14.91 -23.43
C VAL A 893 -33.67 16.03 -22.43
N VAL A 894 -34.61 16.97 -22.35
CA VAL A 894 -34.63 18.07 -21.38
C VAL A 894 -35.36 17.63 -20.11
N ILE A 895 -34.66 17.53 -18.99
CA ILE A 895 -35.20 17.19 -17.68
C ILE A 895 -35.31 18.48 -16.88
N SER A 896 -36.54 19.07 -16.86
CA SER A 896 -36.83 20.14 -15.92
C SER A 896 -36.71 19.62 -14.48
N PRO A 897 -36.52 20.46 -13.45
CA PRO A 897 -36.43 20.00 -12.07
C PRO A 897 -37.61 19.11 -11.68
N VAL A 898 -37.36 17.84 -11.45
CA VAL A 898 -38.34 16.81 -11.05
C VAL A 898 -37.86 16.12 -9.80
N PHE A 899 -38.79 15.82 -8.90
CA PHE A 899 -38.47 14.94 -7.78
C PHE A 899 -38.26 13.52 -8.26
N TYR A 900 -37.02 13.03 -8.17
CA TYR A 900 -36.68 11.62 -8.38
C TYR A 900 -37.23 10.79 -7.22
N GLN A 901 -37.14 11.29 -5.98
CA GLN A 901 -37.68 10.71 -4.77
C GLN A 901 -38.34 11.80 -3.93
N LYS A 902 -39.54 11.52 -3.39
CA LYS A 902 -40.24 12.38 -2.47
C LYS A 902 -40.65 11.59 -1.24
N MET A 903 -40.27 12.05 -0.05
CA MET A 903 -40.46 11.30 1.20
C MET A 903 -41.93 11.03 1.53
N GLU A 904 -42.84 11.88 1.11
CA GLU A 904 -44.31 11.71 1.29
C GLU A 904 -44.84 10.42 0.62
N LYS A 905 -44.17 9.86 -0.41
CA LYS A 905 -44.56 8.61 -1.07
C LYS A 905 -44.04 7.34 -0.39
N LEU A 906 -42.95 7.41 0.39
CA LEU A 906 -42.38 6.25 1.11
C LEU A 906 -43.21 5.80 2.32
N ILE A 907 -44.03 6.68 2.90
CA ILE A 907 -44.87 6.36 4.07
C ILE A 907 -46.14 5.59 3.67
N GLY A 908 -46.44 5.55 2.37
CA GLY A 908 -47.62 4.85 1.84
C GLY A 908 -47.35 3.45 1.24
N GLN A 909 -46.10 2.99 1.24
CA GLN A 909 -45.69 1.67 0.73
C GLN A 909 -45.08 0.81 1.83
N LYS A 910 -45.76 0.69 2.99
CA LYS A 910 -45.51 -0.39 3.95
C LYS A 910 -46.68 -1.35 3.93
#